data_f29bec2b05714f14339f83a93f7aab6a
#
_entry.id   f29bec2b05714f14339f83a93f7aab6a
#
_cell.length_a   1.000
_cell.length_b   1.000
_cell.length_c   1.000
_cell.angle_alpha   90.00
_cell.angle_beta   90.00
_cell.angle_gamma   90.00
#
_symmetry.space_group_name_H-M   'P 1'
#
loop_
_entity.id
_entity.type
_entity.pdbx_description
1 polymer ?
#
loop_
_entity_poly.entity_id
_entity_poly.type
_entity_poly.pdbx_seq_one_letter_code
_entity_poly.pdbx_strand_id
1 'polypeptide(L)'
;MGRPTHITQRIQLWIGSFVLFAVTDVLGSNICTSRGASTCKQCLAVHPTCAWCSQEDFGQGVAGSSRCDLKRNLLVAGCAPPTALEFPTSKLQVKEDRPLSNKAAGDTADATQIQPQRLHITLRPDDSKRFTVKVRQVEDYPVDLYYLMDLSFSMNDDLFRLRTLGKGLAKEMGRTTSNLRMGFGAFVDKPLSPYMYISPKEALLNPCHGINTTCLPQFGYKHVLSLTEEVGRFTEEVKKQIVSRNRDAPEGGFDAIIQAAVCNEKIGWRQGASHLLIFTTDAKTHVALDGRLAGIVQPNDGKCHLNSENMYSMSTIMDYPSLALITEKMSENNINLIFAVTSPVVPLYQNYSELIPGTTVGTLSNDSGNVIQLILNAYAKIRSVIDMETQGVPEELSLTFNATCLNGEVIPGIKSCSGLKIGDTVSFSVEARARGCPKDKRKTFVIKPVGFKDSLTVTVTFECECKCQARAEPLSPVCNNGNGTYECGICLCHPGRLGPRCECAEGDYSTTEQDRCSVPSTVGIGGAGGPGAAVCTGRGDCVCGQCVCHSSDFGKVWGKLCECDDFNCLRYKGELCSGHGTCDCGFCQCDSDWQGENCNCSRRTDTCMSSLGLLCSGRGQCVCGACECIQPGAYGATCDKCPTCPDACTMKKECVECKHFKRGKLFDDNTCTRICRDEIQLVDDLEFHDKNAVNCTYKDEDDCVERFQYYEDASGKSILFVVKEPDCPKGPDILVVLLSVAGAILVLGLAGLLIWKLLVTIHDRREFAKFEEERARAKWDTVHNPLYKGATSTFTNITYRGNKE
;
A
#
# COMPACT_ATOMS: atom_id res chain seq x y z
N MET A 1 -37.44 66.94 -9.03
CA MET A 1 -36.64 66.53 -10.19
C MET A 1 -35.65 65.51 -9.72
N GLY A 2 -36.02 64.21 -9.71
CA GLY A 2 -35.22 63.09 -9.25
C GLY A 2 -34.90 62.20 -10.44
N ARG A 3 -33.63 61.83 -10.59
CA ARG A 3 -33.13 60.87 -11.60
C ARG A 3 -33.59 59.49 -11.24
N PRO A 4 -34.03 58.63 -12.18
CA PRO A 4 -34.34 57.26 -11.90
C PRO A 4 -33.06 56.40 -11.77
N THR A 5 -33.08 55.52 -10.82
CA THR A 5 -31.98 54.70 -10.33
C THR A 5 -31.60 53.54 -11.26
N HIS A 6 -30.30 53.22 -11.32
CA HIS A 6 -29.61 52.20 -12.08
C HIS A 6 -30.05 50.74 -11.81
N ILE A 7 -31.15 50.50 -11.09
CA ILE A 7 -31.63 49.16 -10.70
C ILE A 7 -32.42 48.48 -11.82
N THR A 8 -33.11 49.24 -12.67
CA THR A 8 -33.98 48.69 -13.72
C THR A 8 -33.21 48.13 -14.93
N GLN A 9 -31.98 48.61 -15.20
CA GLN A 9 -31.18 48.08 -16.31
C GLN A 9 -30.46 46.76 -16.01
N ARG A 10 -30.20 46.42 -14.74
CA ARG A 10 -29.61 45.12 -14.37
C ARG A 10 -30.62 43.95 -14.38
N ILE A 11 -31.88 44.23 -14.14
CA ILE A 11 -32.93 43.19 -14.14
C ILE A 11 -33.31 42.78 -15.57
N GLN A 12 -33.27 43.69 -16.54
CA GLN A 12 -33.53 43.35 -17.95
C GLN A 12 -32.39 42.56 -18.60
N LEU A 13 -31.12 42.76 -18.18
CA LEU A 13 -29.97 41.95 -18.66
C LEU A 13 -29.98 40.54 -18.08
N TRP A 14 -30.51 40.34 -16.85
CA TRP A 14 -30.60 39.01 -16.24
C TRP A 14 -31.76 38.18 -16.82
N ILE A 15 -32.88 38.77 -17.15
CA ILE A 15 -34.01 38.09 -17.77
C ILE A 15 -33.68 37.72 -19.22
N GLY A 16 -32.96 38.59 -19.95
CA GLY A 16 -32.45 38.28 -21.30
C GLY A 16 -31.45 37.17 -21.34
N SER A 17 -30.55 37.06 -20.35
CA SER A 17 -29.57 35.98 -20.25
C SER A 17 -30.22 34.63 -19.86
N PHE A 18 -31.25 34.64 -18.98
CA PHE A 18 -31.96 33.41 -18.60
C PHE A 18 -32.85 32.87 -19.75
N VAL A 19 -33.40 33.72 -20.59
CA VAL A 19 -34.17 33.29 -21.76
C VAL A 19 -33.25 32.82 -22.88
N LEU A 20 -32.05 33.38 -23.04
CA LEU A 20 -31.07 32.82 -24.00
C LEU A 20 -30.49 31.46 -23.57
N PHE A 21 -30.30 31.23 -22.25
CA PHE A 21 -29.86 29.91 -21.76
C PHE A 21 -30.98 28.84 -21.83
N ALA A 22 -32.23 29.21 -21.79
CA ALA A 22 -33.38 28.28 -21.91
C ALA A 22 -33.74 27.97 -23.39
N VAL A 23 -33.22 28.71 -24.37
CA VAL A 23 -33.50 28.48 -25.80
C VAL A 23 -32.35 27.72 -26.50
N THR A 24 -31.14 27.70 -25.92
CA THR A 24 -30.02 26.91 -26.47
C THR A 24 -30.04 25.42 -26.13
N ASP A 25 -30.87 25.01 -25.18
CA ASP A 25 -31.07 23.58 -24.82
C ASP A 25 -32.04 22.83 -25.77
N VAL A 26 -32.60 23.45 -26.78
CA VAL A 26 -33.58 22.84 -27.70
C VAL A 26 -32.98 22.36 -29.04
N LEU A 27 -31.71 22.64 -29.32
CA LEU A 27 -31.07 22.28 -30.60
C LEU A 27 -29.70 21.57 -30.45
N GLY A 28 -29.38 21.03 -29.27
CA GLY A 28 -28.17 20.22 -29.11
C GLY A 28 -28.49 18.73 -29.35
N SER A 29 -27.76 18.10 -30.26
CA SER A 29 -27.75 16.64 -30.37
C SER A 29 -27.37 16.08 -28.97
N ASN A 30 -28.25 15.28 -28.35
CA ASN A 30 -27.92 14.69 -27.06
C ASN A 30 -27.04 13.44 -27.25
N ILE A 31 -26.36 13.04 -26.17
CA ILE A 31 -25.41 11.93 -26.18
C ILE A 31 -26.01 10.62 -26.74
N CYS A 32 -27.31 10.41 -26.59
CA CYS A 32 -27.96 9.18 -27.03
C CYS A 32 -28.16 9.13 -28.54
N THR A 33 -28.46 10.31 -29.17
CA THR A 33 -28.72 10.43 -30.62
C THR A 33 -27.45 10.63 -31.42
N SER A 34 -26.42 11.22 -30.83
CA SER A 34 -25.16 11.54 -31.52
C SER A 34 -24.38 10.32 -31.97
N ARG A 35 -24.52 9.18 -31.29
CA ARG A 35 -23.77 7.96 -31.60
C ARG A 35 -24.47 7.02 -32.59
N GLY A 36 -25.59 7.37 -33.17
CA GLY A 36 -26.24 6.62 -34.24
C GLY A 36 -26.55 5.15 -33.93
N ALA A 37 -26.87 4.84 -32.65
CA ALA A 37 -27.17 3.49 -32.21
C ALA A 37 -28.35 2.91 -33.02
N SER A 38 -28.10 1.85 -33.78
CA SER A 38 -29.10 1.20 -34.66
C SER A 38 -29.83 0.05 -33.98
N THR A 39 -29.33 -0.44 -32.83
CA THR A 39 -29.94 -1.54 -32.07
C THR A 39 -30.15 -1.13 -30.59
N CYS A 40 -31.09 -1.81 -29.93
CA CYS A 40 -31.36 -1.58 -28.52
C CYS A 40 -30.11 -1.80 -27.66
N LYS A 41 -29.35 -2.86 -27.90
CA LYS A 41 -28.11 -3.17 -27.18
C LYS A 41 -27.07 -2.05 -27.34
N GLN A 42 -26.90 -1.55 -28.56
CA GLN A 42 -25.98 -0.42 -28.81
C GLN A 42 -26.46 0.85 -28.06
N CYS A 43 -27.77 1.13 -28.09
CA CYS A 43 -28.33 2.28 -27.39
C CYS A 43 -28.08 2.25 -25.87
N LEU A 44 -28.30 1.10 -25.25
CA LEU A 44 -28.12 0.94 -23.82
C LEU A 44 -26.62 1.02 -23.42
N ALA A 45 -25.72 0.76 -24.37
CA ALA A 45 -24.26 0.87 -24.17
C ALA A 45 -23.73 2.30 -24.35
N VAL A 46 -24.53 3.23 -24.92
CA VAL A 46 -24.08 4.61 -25.14
C VAL A 46 -23.91 5.37 -23.82
N HIS A 47 -24.95 5.41 -23.00
CA HIS A 47 -24.94 6.10 -21.72
C HIS A 47 -26.11 5.64 -20.81
N PRO A 48 -25.96 5.66 -19.48
CA PRO A 48 -27.02 5.25 -18.53
C PRO A 48 -28.34 6.02 -18.65
N THR A 49 -28.33 7.23 -19.20
CA THR A 49 -29.55 8.05 -19.42
C THR A 49 -30.30 7.69 -20.70
N CYS A 50 -29.70 6.90 -21.61
CA CYS A 50 -30.31 6.51 -22.89
C CYS A 50 -31.35 5.42 -22.69
N ALA A 51 -32.42 5.53 -23.44
CA ALA A 51 -33.50 4.58 -23.51
C ALA A 51 -33.79 4.19 -24.96
N TRP A 52 -34.41 3.03 -25.16
CA TRP A 52 -34.79 2.53 -26.47
C TRP A 52 -36.31 2.34 -26.55
N CYS A 53 -36.89 2.78 -27.67
CA CYS A 53 -38.31 2.49 -27.96
C CYS A 53 -38.45 1.27 -28.85
N SER A 54 -39.06 0.20 -28.33
CA SER A 54 -39.29 -1.04 -29.04
C SER A 54 -40.64 -1.13 -29.76
N GLN A 55 -41.44 -0.03 -29.75
CA GLN A 55 -42.73 0.02 -30.41
C GLN A 55 -42.61 -0.11 -31.92
N GLU A 56 -43.44 -0.95 -32.56
CA GLU A 56 -43.30 -1.29 -33.99
C GLU A 56 -43.33 -0.07 -34.91
N ASP A 57 -44.30 0.80 -34.73
CA ASP A 57 -44.57 1.96 -35.59
C ASP A 57 -43.89 3.24 -35.09
N PHE A 58 -42.98 3.15 -34.12
CA PHE A 58 -42.31 4.33 -33.58
C PHE A 58 -41.41 5.01 -34.65
N GLY A 59 -41.65 6.30 -34.86
CA GLY A 59 -40.85 7.09 -35.79
C GLY A 59 -41.19 6.96 -37.27
N GLN A 60 -42.26 6.21 -37.64
CA GLN A 60 -42.70 6.17 -39.03
C GLN A 60 -43.31 7.53 -39.46
N GLY A 61 -42.70 8.14 -40.46
CA GLY A 61 -43.19 9.43 -41.01
C GLY A 61 -42.63 10.70 -40.38
N VAL A 62 -41.83 10.62 -39.33
CA VAL A 62 -41.15 11.80 -38.72
C VAL A 62 -39.68 11.77 -39.03
N ALA A 63 -39.23 12.64 -39.93
CA ALA A 63 -37.81 12.77 -40.24
C ALA A 63 -37.05 13.16 -39.00
N GLY A 64 -36.05 12.32 -38.61
CA GLY A 64 -35.17 12.58 -37.49
C GLY A 64 -35.54 11.93 -36.15
N SER A 65 -36.62 11.13 -36.06
CA SER A 65 -36.95 10.39 -34.85
C SER A 65 -36.01 9.18 -34.65
N SER A 66 -35.19 9.24 -33.61
CA SER A 66 -34.32 8.11 -33.19
C SER A 66 -35.04 7.24 -32.19
N ARG A 67 -34.96 5.91 -32.34
CA ARG A 67 -35.39 4.95 -31.32
C ARG A 67 -34.52 4.97 -30.08
N CYS A 68 -33.28 5.49 -30.16
CA CYS A 68 -32.37 5.70 -29.08
C CYS A 68 -32.34 7.16 -28.69
N ASP A 69 -32.88 7.51 -27.55
CA ASP A 69 -32.88 8.90 -27.04
C ASP A 69 -33.00 8.92 -25.51
N LEU A 70 -32.99 10.11 -24.95
CA LEU A 70 -33.32 10.29 -23.53
C LEU A 70 -34.74 9.82 -23.28
N LYS A 71 -34.96 9.15 -22.15
CA LYS A 71 -36.27 8.62 -21.75
C LYS A 71 -37.40 9.63 -21.93
N ARG A 72 -37.20 10.88 -21.49
CA ARG A 72 -38.19 11.97 -21.60
C ARG A 72 -38.56 12.28 -23.04
N ASN A 73 -37.59 12.28 -23.94
CA ASN A 73 -37.79 12.61 -25.37
C ASN A 73 -38.61 11.50 -26.06
N LEU A 74 -38.31 10.23 -25.78
CA LEU A 74 -39.05 9.09 -26.31
C LEU A 74 -40.51 9.09 -25.86
N LEU A 75 -40.78 9.45 -24.60
CA LEU A 75 -42.16 9.58 -24.07
C LEU A 75 -42.91 10.70 -24.77
N VAL A 76 -42.26 11.88 -24.98
CA VAL A 76 -42.85 13.02 -25.74
C VAL A 76 -43.10 12.64 -27.18
N ALA A 77 -42.20 11.87 -27.80
CA ALA A 77 -42.34 11.36 -29.16
C ALA A 77 -43.38 10.25 -29.32
N GLY A 78 -44.07 9.85 -28.27
CA GLY A 78 -45.17 8.91 -28.32
C GLY A 78 -44.83 7.44 -28.05
N CYS A 79 -43.64 7.15 -27.50
CA CYS A 79 -43.32 5.79 -27.07
C CYS A 79 -44.18 5.40 -25.87
N ALA A 80 -45.04 4.42 -26.02
CA ALA A 80 -46.00 4.04 -24.98
C ALA A 80 -45.35 3.16 -23.87
N PRO A 81 -45.29 3.64 -22.60
CA PRO A 81 -44.84 2.82 -21.49
C PRO A 81 -46.00 1.87 -21.03
N PRO A 82 -45.67 0.76 -20.32
CA PRO A 82 -44.35 0.31 -19.81
C PRO A 82 -43.71 -0.78 -20.67
N THR A 83 -44.34 -1.30 -21.71
CA THR A 83 -43.94 -2.52 -22.43
C THR A 83 -43.02 -2.24 -23.61
N ALA A 84 -43.08 -1.03 -24.16
CA ALA A 84 -42.31 -0.64 -25.33
C ALA A 84 -41.04 0.17 -25.02
N LEU A 85 -40.90 0.68 -23.80
CA LEU A 85 -39.74 1.49 -23.41
C LEU A 85 -38.71 0.63 -22.66
N GLU A 86 -37.58 0.35 -23.30
CA GLU A 86 -36.43 -0.32 -22.69
C GLU A 86 -35.54 0.72 -21.99
N PHE A 87 -35.64 0.77 -20.68
CA PHE A 87 -34.84 1.64 -19.82
C PHE A 87 -34.52 0.90 -18.53
N PRO A 88 -33.62 -0.11 -18.56
CA PRO A 88 -33.20 -0.78 -17.35
C PRO A 88 -32.48 0.22 -16.42
N THR A 89 -32.76 0.15 -15.13
CA THR A 89 -32.16 1.02 -14.11
C THR A 89 -31.31 0.18 -13.19
N SER A 90 -30.12 0.70 -12.86
CA SER A 90 -29.28 0.08 -11.87
C SER A 90 -29.98 0.02 -10.50
N LYS A 91 -29.84 -1.10 -9.79
CA LYS A 91 -30.53 -1.38 -8.53
C LYS A 91 -29.54 -1.85 -7.48
N LEU A 92 -29.82 -1.47 -6.24
CA LEU A 92 -29.11 -1.96 -5.06
C LEU A 92 -30.11 -2.71 -4.18
N GLN A 93 -29.75 -3.93 -3.79
CA GLN A 93 -30.56 -4.74 -2.87
C GLN A 93 -29.67 -5.23 -1.74
N VAL A 94 -30.04 -4.91 -0.51
CA VAL A 94 -29.44 -5.47 0.68
C VAL A 94 -30.02 -6.87 0.89
N LYS A 95 -29.19 -7.89 0.92
CA LYS A 95 -29.59 -9.29 1.10
C LYS A 95 -29.42 -9.76 2.53
N GLU A 96 -28.42 -9.24 3.24
CA GLU A 96 -28.17 -9.55 4.64
C GLU A 96 -27.64 -8.29 5.33
N ASP A 97 -28.28 -7.89 6.43
CA ASP A 97 -28.00 -6.65 7.17
C ASP A 97 -28.14 -6.87 8.67
N ARG A 98 -27.23 -7.68 9.24
CA ARG A 98 -27.16 -7.89 10.69
C ARG A 98 -26.51 -6.68 11.36
N PRO A 99 -27.02 -6.23 12.53
CA PRO A 99 -26.46 -5.11 13.26
C PRO A 99 -25.06 -5.42 13.78
N LEU A 100 -24.22 -4.38 13.92
CA LEU A 100 -22.90 -4.48 14.51
C LEU A 100 -22.99 -4.87 15.99
N SER A 101 -22.16 -5.80 16.44
CA SER A 101 -22.03 -6.20 17.83
C SER A 101 -21.24 -5.17 18.65
N ASN A 102 -21.57 -4.99 19.93
CA ASN A 102 -20.81 -4.16 20.84
C ASN A 102 -19.64 -4.95 21.48
N LYS A 103 -19.96 -6.16 21.97
CA LYS A 103 -19.02 -7.05 22.63
C LYS A 103 -19.14 -8.47 22.07
N ALA A 104 -18.04 -9.21 22.01
CA ALA A 104 -18.07 -10.62 21.68
C ALA A 104 -18.68 -11.40 22.86
N ALA A 105 -19.63 -12.31 22.57
CA ALA A 105 -20.29 -13.11 23.58
C ALA A 105 -19.69 -14.51 23.61
N GLY A 106 -18.80 -14.78 24.56
CA GLY A 106 -18.25 -16.12 24.84
C GLY A 106 -17.43 -16.73 23.70
N ASP A 107 -17.45 -18.06 23.59
CA ASP A 107 -16.70 -18.82 22.58
C ASP A 107 -17.32 -18.75 21.16
N THR A 108 -18.43 -18.05 20.96
CA THR A 108 -19.16 -18.08 19.71
C THR A 108 -18.65 -17.03 18.72
N ALA A 109 -18.40 -17.52 17.51
CA ALA A 109 -17.97 -16.76 16.34
C ALA A 109 -19.00 -15.74 15.80
N ASP A 110 -20.00 -15.33 16.58
CA ASP A 110 -21.19 -14.62 16.08
C ASP A 110 -21.12 -13.09 16.21
N ALA A 111 -19.97 -12.54 16.65
CA ALA A 111 -19.80 -11.11 16.69
C ALA A 111 -19.74 -10.54 15.28
N THR A 112 -20.61 -9.59 14.97
CA THR A 112 -20.68 -8.91 13.66
C THR A 112 -19.88 -7.61 13.72
N GLN A 113 -18.83 -7.52 12.91
CA GLN A 113 -17.92 -6.36 12.86
C GLN A 113 -18.09 -5.50 11.60
N ILE A 114 -18.80 -5.99 10.59
CA ILE A 114 -19.07 -5.28 9.33
C ILE A 114 -20.56 -5.32 9.01
N GLN A 115 -21.11 -4.22 8.48
CA GLN A 115 -22.51 -4.08 8.09
C GLN A 115 -22.62 -3.27 6.79
N PRO A 116 -23.40 -3.71 5.78
CA PRO A 116 -24.12 -4.99 5.68
C PRO A 116 -23.17 -6.15 5.36
N GLN A 117 -23.67 -7.41 5.37
CA GLN A 117 -22.87 -8.61 5.08
C GLN A 117 -23.03 -9.07 3.63
N ARG A 118 -24.19 -8.85 3.01
CA ARG A 118 -24.41 -9.25 1.61
C ARG A 118 -25.22 -8.21 0.85
N LEU A 119 -24.72 -7.84 -0.31
CA LEU A 119 -25.37 -6.94 -1.27
C LEU A 119 -25.51 -7.60 -2.64
N HIS A 120 -26.57 -7.24 -3.33
CA HIS A 120 -26.72 -7.51 -4.75
C HIS A 120 -26.92 -6.19 -5.49
N ILE A 121 -26.05 -5.92 -6.44
CA ILE A 121 -26.04 -4.71 -7.25
C ILE A 121 -26.32 -5.11 -8.70
N THR A 122 -27.30 -4.48 -9.32
CA THR A 122 -27.52 -4.58 -10.75
C THR A 122 -27.04 -3.29 -11.38
N LEU A 123 -26.09 -3.37 -12.33
CA LEU A 123 -25.48 -2.20 -12.99
C LEU A 123 -25.69 -2.27 -14.50
N ARG A 124 -25.99 -1.12 -15.10
CA ARG A 124 -25.81 -0.89 -16.53
C ARG A 124 -24.35 -0.52 -16.82
N PRO A 125 -23.88 -0.69 -18.06
CA PRO A 125 -22.60 -0.12 -18.50
C PRO A 125 -22.55 1.38 -18.16
N ASP A 126 -21.39 1.82 -17.69
CA ASP A 126 -21.07 3.21 -17.29
C ASP A 126 -21.93 3.82 -16.17
N ASP A 127 -22.87 3.04 -15.58
CA ASP A 127 -23.64 3.48 -14.43
C ASP A 127 -22.97 3.09 -13.11
N SER A 128 -23.31 3.80 -12.04
CA SER A 128 -22.78 3.54 -10.72
C SER A 128 -23.87 3.42 -9.66
N LYS A 129 -23.53 2.72 -8.57
CA LYS A 129 -24.33 2.68 -7.34
C LYS A 129 -23.44 2.87 -6.12
N ARG A 130 -23.96 3.67 -5.19
CA ARG A 130 -23.33 3.91 -3.89
C ARG A 130 -24.02 3.10 -2.81
N PHE A 131 -23.19 2.58 -1.90
CA PHE A 131 -23.63 1.91 -0.69
C PHE A 131 -22.69 2.23 0.45
N THR A 132 -23.16 2.12 1.68
CA THR A 132 -22.35 2.41 2.87
C THR A 132 -21.98 1.12 3.57
N VAL A 133 -20.73 1.00 3.93
CA VAL A 133 -20.18 -0.10 4.74
C VAL A 133 -19.81 0.48 6.10
N LYS A 134 -20.37 -0.06 7.18
CA LYS A 134 -20.01 0.30 8.55
C LYS A 134 -19.13 -0.78 9.15
N VAL A 135 -18.11 -0.37 9.88
CA VAL A 135 -17.17 -1.28 10.54
C VAL A 135 -17.00 -0.85 11.98
N ARG A 136 -17.03 -1.84 12.90
CA ARG A 136 -16.76 -1.64 14.33
C ARG A 136 -15.76 -2.67 14.82
N GLN A 137 -14.84 -2.21 15.64
CA GLN A 137 -13.95 -3.08 16.39
C GLN A 137 -14.65 -3.52 17.68
N VAL A 138 -15.10 -4.75 17.73
CA VAL A 138 -15.85 -5.32 18.84
C VAL A 138 -14.95 -5.47 20.08
N GLU A 139 -15.50 -5.17 21.27
CA GLU A 139 -14.84 -5.37 22.55
C GLU A 139 -14.70 -6.85 22.90
N ASP A 140 -13.64 -7.20 23.66
CA ASP A 140 -13.37 -8.57 24.13
C ASP A 140 -13.38 -9.63 23.02
N TYR A 141 -12.87 -9.26 21.84
CA TYR A 141 -12.82 -10.17 20.70
C TYR A 141 -11.73 -11.22 20.92
N PRO A 142 -11.99 -12.53 20.65
CA PRO A 142 -10.99 -13.57 20.79
C PRO A 142 -9.71 -13.30 20.00
N VAL A 143 -8.56 -13.67 20.58
CA VAL A 143 -7.24 -13.48 19.97
C VAL A 143 -6.49 -14.80 19.91
N ASP A 144 -6.01 -15.14 18.72
CA ASP A 144 -5.05 -16.19 18.47
C ASP A 144 -3.68 -15.57 18.20
N LEU A 145 -2.71 -15.86 19.04
CA LEU A 145 -1.36 -15.35 18.96
C LEU A 145 -0.38 -16.49 18.68
N TYR A 146 0.17 -16.52 17.49
CA TYR A 146 1.20 -17.49 17.13
C TYR A 146 2.56 -16.81 17.14
N TYR A 147 3.44 -17.30 18.02
CA TYR A 147 4.80 -16.78 18.16
C TYR A 147 5.77 -17.57 17.29
N LEU A 148 6.33 -16.92 16.28
CA LEU A 148 7.28 -17.48 15.32
C LEU A 148 8.66 -16.90 15.59
N MET A 149 9.56 -17.74 16.12
CA MET A 149 10.86 -17.33 16.59
C MET A 149 11.97 -17.84 15.69
N ASP A 150 12.89 -16.95 15.37
CA ASP A 150 14.21 -17.29 14.88
C ASP A 150 15.01 -18.03 15.96
N LEU A 151 15.47 -19.22 15.64
CA LEU A 151 16.37 -20.03 16.49
C LEU A 151 17.79 -20.12 15.91
N SER A 152 18.22 -19.16 15.12
CA SER A 152 19.63 -18.99 14.79
C SER A 152 20.47 -18.74 16.05
N PHE A 153 21.77 -18.95 15.97
CA PHE A 153 22.67 -18.91 17.14
C PHE A 153 22.72 -17.50 17.79
N SER A 154 22.55 -16.45 17.03
CA SER A 154 22.49 -15.08 17.52
C SER A 154 21.34 -14.82 18.50
N MET A 155 20.22 -15.54 18.33
CA MET A 155 19.02 -15.46 19.16
C MET A 155 19.07 -16.29 20.47
N ASN A 156 20.22 -16.80 20.86
CA ASN A 156 20.33 -17.68 22.03
C ASN A 156 19.95 -16.97 23.35
N ASP A 157 20.36 -15.72 23.53
CA ASP A 157 20.06 -14.94 24.73
C ASP A 157 18.57 -14.52 24.73
N ASP A 158 18.02 -14.25 23.56
CA ASP A 158 16.60 -13.95 23.35
C ASP A 158 15.72 -15.14 23.72
N LEU A 159 16.12 -16.34 23.32
CA LEU A 159 15.42 -17.59 23.70
C LEU A 159 15.39 -17.79 25.22
N PHE A 160 16.48 -17.47 25.91
CA PHE A 160 16.52 -17.56 27.36
C PHE A 160 15.47 -16.64 28.02
N ARG A 161 15.33 -15.41 27.55
CA ARG A 161 14.32 -14.44 28.02
C ARG A 161 12.89 -14.91 27.69
N LEU A 162 12.69 -15.45 26.48
CA LEU A 162 11.40 -15.92 26.03
C LEU A 162 10.81 -17.05 26.88
N ARG A 163 11.66 -17.87 27.52
CA ARG A 163 11.24 -18.95 28.43
C ARG A 163 10.36 -18.47 29.61
N THR A 164 10.38 -17.20 29.93
CA THR A 164 9.55 -16.59 30.99
C THR A 164 8.39 -15.74 30.43
N LEU A 165 8.36 -15.50 29.12
CA LEU A 165 7.44 -14.57 28.46
C LEU A 165 5.97 -15.00 28.56
N GLY A 166 5.65 -16.28 28.42
CA GLY A 166 4.27 -16.75 28.22
C GLY A 166 3.30 -16.27 29.31
N LYS A 167 3.66 -16.38 30.58
CA LYS A 167 2.81 -15.93 31.69
C LYS A 167 2.64 -14.41 31.72
N GLY A 168 3.71 -13.66 31.45
CA GLY A 168 3.68 -12.19 31.39
C GLY A 168 2.78 -11.67 30.27
N LEU A 169 2.97 -12.23 29.08
CA LEU A 169 2.20 -11.87 27.90
C LEU A 169 0.70 -12.18 28.08
N ALA A 170 0.38 -13.39 28.56
CA ALA A 170 -1.00 -13.78 28.81
C ALA A 170 -1.69 -12.87 29.84
N LYS A 171 -0.97 -12.47 30.91
CA LYS A 171 -1.50 -11.53 31.92
C LYS A 171 -1.82 -10.17 31.32
N GLU A 172 -0.91 -9.62 30.53
CA GLU A 172 -1.12 -8.29 29.94
C GLU A 172 -2.18 -8.31 28.81
N MET A 173 -2.15 -9.33 27.93
CA MET A 173 -3.20 -9.51 26.89
C MET A 173 -4.57 -9.79 27.50
N GLY A 174 -4.64 -10.42 28.68
CA GLY A 174 -5.87 -10.66 29.42
C GLY A 174 -6.62 -9.39 29.85
N ARG A 175 -6.00 -8.23 29.76
CA ARG A 175 -6.66 -6.92 29.94
C ARG A 175 -7.48 -6.50 28.70
N THR A 176 -7.18 -7.08 27.55
CA THR A 176 -7.80 -6.71 26.27
C THR A 176 -8.77 -7.77 25.78
N THR A 177 -8.48 -9.04 26.04
CA THR A 177 -9.35 -10.17 25.69
C THR A 177 -9.36 -11.21 26.79
N SER A 178 -10.53 -11.73 27.09
CA SER A 178 -10.71 -12.85 28.01
C SER A 178 -10.43 -14.22 27.37
N ASN A 179 -10.33 -14.25 26.03
CA ASN A 179 -10.21 -15.47 25.23
C ASN A 179 -8.96 -15.43 24.33
N LEU A 180 -7.80 -15.69 24.94
CA LEU A 180 -6.49 -15.73 24.30
C LEU A 180 -6.05 -17.18 24.07
N ARG A 181 -5.60 -17.51 22.85
CA ARG A 181 -4.82 -18.73 22.55
C ARG A 181 -3.41 -18.37 22.12
N MET A 182 -2.46 -19.18 22.56
CA MET A 182 -1.05 -19.00 22.22
C MET A 182 -0.49 -20.25 21.58
N GLY A 183 0.28 -20.09 20.50
CA GLY A 183 1.00 -21.16 19.81
C GLY A 183 2.46 -20.75 19.56
N PHE A 184 3.28 -21.71 19.18
CA PHE A 184 4.71 -21.49 18.97
C PHE A 184 5.23 -22.26 17.77
N GLY A 185 6.06 -21.59 16.97
CA GLY A 185 6.87 -22.17 15.92
C GLY A 185 8.26 -21.58 15.89
N ALA A 186 9.17 -22.27 15.25
CA ALA A 186 10.56 -21.85 15.15
C ALA A 186 11.10 -22.04 13.75
N PHE A 187 12.04 -21.22 13.36
CA PHE A 187 12.72 -21.32 12.08
C PHE A 187 14.23 -21.03 12.23
N VAL A 188 14.97 -21.43 11.23
CA VAL A 188 16.35 -21.03 11.00
C VAL A 188 16.47 -20.73 9.52
N ASP A 189 17.00 -21.66 8.72
CA ASP A 189 17.11 -21.50 7.29
C ASP A 189 17.13 -22.84 6.56
N LYS A 190 17.03 -22.83 5.23
CA LYS A 190 17.03 -24.04 4.40
C LYS A 190 18.25 -24.93 4.70
N PRO A 191 18.04 -26.22 5.11
CA PRO A 191 19.13 -27.12 5.45
C PRO A 191 19.84 -27.65 4.19
N LEU A 192 20.46 -26.74 3.45
CA LEU A 192 21.14 -27.00 2.19
C LEU A 192 22.30 -26.01 2.00
N SER A 193 23.40 -26.47 1.38
CA SER A 193 24.48 -25.56 0.98
C SER A 193 24.00 -24.56 -0.10
N PRO A 194 24.32 -23.26 -0.02
CA PRO A 194 25.35 -22.63 0.81
C PRO A 194 24.89 -22.14 2.19
N TYR A 195 23.62 -22.25 2.53
CA TYR A 195 23.01 -21.77 3.79
C TYR A 195 23.45 -22.58 5.02
N MET A 196 23.91 -23.81 4.84
CA MET A 196 24.24 -24.76 5.87
C MET A 196 25.75 -25.09 5.91
N TYR A 197 26.29 -25.34 7.10
CA TYR A 197 27.61 -25.92 7.26
C TYR A 197 27.61 -27.39 6.86
N ILE A 198 28.43 -27.75 5.89
CA ILE A 198 28.57 -29.13 5.40
C ILE A 198 29.93 -29.76 5.78
N SER A 199 30.85 -28.98 6.32
CA SER A 199 32.19 -29.41 6.74
C SER A 199 32.58 -28.67 8.02
N PRO A 200 33.19 -29.36 9.01
CA PRO A 200 33.41 -30.83 9.07
C PRO A 200 32.07 -31.59 9.16
N LYS A 201 32.07 -32.90 8.98
CA LYS A 201 30.84 -33.75 8.99
C LYS A 201 30.05 -33.66 10.30
N GLU A 202 30.73 -33.44 11.41
CA GLU A 202 30.15 -33.24 12.74
C GLU A 202 29.22 -32.02 12.77
N ALA A 203 29.49 -31.00 11.94
CA ALA A 203 28.67 -29.79 11.83
C ALA A 203 27.26 -30.08 11.26
N LEU A 204 27.04 -31.18 10.58
CA LEU A 204 25.69 -31.57 10.10
C LEU A 204 24.76 -31.94 11.28
N LEU A 205 25.29 -32.49 12.33
CA LEU A 205 24.52 -32.88 13.52
C LEU A 205 24.58 -31.80 14.62
N ASN A 206 25.70 -31.10 14.71
CA ASN A 206 25.90 -30.00 15.64
C ASN A 206 26.60 -28.83 14.92
N PRO A 207 25.89 -27.90 14.30
CA PRO A 207 26.48 -26.77 13.57
C PRO A 207 27.27 -25.81 14.46
N CYS A 208 27.19 -25.97 15.78
CA CYS A 208 28.03 -25.28 16.76
C CYS A 208 29.29 -26.08 17.17
N HIS A 209 29.66 -27.08 16.40
CA HIS A 209 30.90 -27.83 16.62
C HIS A 209 32.09 -26.88 16.65
N GLY A 210 32.91 -26.98 17.71
CA GLY A 210 34.05 -26.06 17.92
C GLY A 210 33.70 -24.82 18.74
N ILE A 211 32.44 -24.58 19.07
CA ILE A 211 31.99 -23.59 20.04
C ILE A 211 31.56 -24.39 21.29
N ASN A 212 31.76 -23.87 22.49
CA ASN A 212 31.45 -24.58 23.73
C ASN A 212 29.90 -24.64 24.00
N THR A 213 29.11 -24.97 22.96
CA THR A 213 27.65 -25.03 22.98
C THR A 213 27.18 -26.13 22.04
N THR A 214 26.13 -26.87 22.45
CA THR A 214 25.47 -27.86 21.60
C THR A 214 24.26 -27.23 20.92
N CYS A 215 24.18 -27.29 19.60
CA CYS A 215 23.09 -26.80 18.79
C CYS A 215 22.31 -27.94 18.12
N LEU A 216 21.05 -27.70 17.79
CA LEU A 216 20.27 -28.61 16.94
C LEU A 216 20.78 -28.55 15.50
N PRO A 217 20.66 -29.68 14.74
CA PRO A 217 20.83 -29.62 13.29
C PRO A 217 19.98 -28.52 12.66
N GLN A 218 20.51 -27.89 11.59
CA GLN A 218 19.77 -26.83 10.91
C GLN A 218 18.46 -27.36 10.32
N PHE A 219 17.42 -26.54 10.40
CA PHE A 219 16.09 -26.81 9.87
C PHE A 219 15.47 -25.54 9.29
N GLY A 220 14.54 -25.67 8.33
CA GLY A 220 13.84 -24.54 7.76
C GLY A 220 12.80 -23.97 8.73
N TYR A 221 11.67 -24.67 8.87
CA TYR A 221 10.60 -24.29 9.80
C TYR A 221 10.08 -25.53 10.54
N LYS A 222 9.78 -25.33 11.82
CA LYS A 222 9.18 -26.33 12.71
C LYS A 222 7.99 -25.74 13.44
N HIS A 223 6.83 -26.37 13.29
CA HIS A 223 5.68 -26.09 14.15
C HIS A 223 5.84 -26.86 15.47
N VAL A 224 5.86 -26.14 16.59
CA VAL A 224 6.16 -26.72 17.92
C VAL A 224 4.91 -26.91 18.76
N LEU A 225 4.04 -25.89 18.82
CA LEU A 225 2.84 -25.89 19.64
C LEU A 225 1.66 -25.27 18.90
N SER A 226 0.59 -26.03 18.73
CA SER A 226 -0.69 -25.53 18.23
C SER A 226 -1.34 -24.54 19.22
N LEU A 227 -2.15 -23.63 18.70
CA LEU A 227 -2.85 -22.62 19.48
C LEU A 227 -3.66 -23.23 20.61
N THR A 228 -3.33 -22.86 21.85
CA THR A 228 -3.94 -23.40 23.09
C THR A 228 -4.20 -22.29 24.11
N GLU A 229 -5.18 -22.47 24.98
CA GLU A 229 -5.47 -21.60 26.11
C GLU A 229 -4.52 -21.89 27.29
N GLU A 230 -3.86 -23.04 27.27
CA GLU A 230 -2.95 -23.48 28.33
C GLU A 230 -1.59 -22.77 28.26
N VAL A 231 -1.49 -21.58 28.85
CA VAL A 231 -0.24 -20.76 28.88
C VAL A 231 0.94 -21.55 29.49
N GLY A 232 0.67 -22.51 30.39
CA GLY A 232 1.69 -23.41 30.95
C GLY A 232 2.39 -24.22 29.90
N ARG A 233 1.64 -24.80 28.96
CA ARG A 233 2.19 -25.59 27.83
C ARG A 233 3.07 -24.75 26.93
N PHE A 234 2.64 -23.52 26.61
CA PHE A 234 3.46 -22.60 25.83
C PHE A 234 4.84 -22.40 26.50
N THR A 235 4.84 -22.11 27.81
CA THR A 235 6.09 -21.89 28.53
C THR A 235 6.98 -23.15 28.59
N GLU A 236 6.38 -24.34 28.73
CA GLU A 236 7.10 -25.61 28.74
C GLU A 236 7.71 -25.96 27.37
N GLU A 237 6.97 -25.78 26.29
CA GLU A 237 7.46 -26.06 24.93
C GLU A 237 8.58 -25.08 24.53
N VAL A 238 8.46 -23.79 24.87
CA VAL A 238 9.54 -22.81 24.63
C VAL A 238 10.80 -23.18 25.43
N LYS A 239 10.66 -23.64 26.67
CA LYS A 239 11.81 -24.07 27.50
C LYS A 239 12.60 -25.23 26.91
N LYS A 240 11.95 -26.11 26.15
CA LYS A 240 12.58 -27.27 25.48
C LYS A 240 13.39 -26.88 24.24
N GLN A 241 13.17 -25.65 23.71
CA GLN A 241 13.84 -25.25 22.48
C GLN A 241 15.32 -24.96 22.73
N ILE A 242 16.11 -25.28 21.71
CA ILE A 242 17.56 -25.07 21.65
C ILE A 242 17.84 -24.43 20.29
N VAL A 243 18.79 -23.50 20.26
CA VAL A 243 19.20 -22.84 19.02
C VAL A 243 19.87 -23.78 18.03
N SER A 244 19.87 -23.39 16.77
CA SER A 244 20.66 -23.98 15.70
C SER A 244 21.66 -22.96 15.18
N ARG A 245 22.31 -23.23 14.07
CA ARG A 245 23.23 -22.28 13.43
C ARG A 245 23.26 -22.52 11.93
N ASN A 246 22.99 -21.52 11.14
CA ASN A 246 23.21 -21.48 9.70
C ASN A 246 24.57 -20.86 9.36
N ARG A 247 24.91 -20.82 8.09
CA ARG A 247 26.22 -20.38 7.61
C ARG A 247 26.25 -18.92 7.20
N ASP A 248 25.20 -18.40 6.63
CA ASP A 248 25.08 -17.03 6.13
C ASP A 248 24.29 -16.13 7.08
N ALA A 249 24.14 -14.87 6.74
CA ALA A 249 23.52 -13.89 7.63
C ALA A 249 22.00 -13.75 7.47
N PRO A 250 21.41 -13.84 6.26
CA PRO A 250 19.95 -13.88 6.14
C PRO A 250 19.40 -15.21 6.64
N GLU A 251 18.15 -15.18 7.15
CA GLU A 251 17.44 -16.34 7.67
C GLU A 251 16.23 -16.72 6.81
N GLY A 252 15.72 -17.95 6.97
CA GLY A 252 14.60 -18.49 6.20
C GLY A 252 13.21 -18.13 6.75
N GLY A 253 13.07 -16.96 7.37
CA GLY A 253 11.87 -16.58 8.10
C GLY A 253 10.60 -16.49 7.23
N PHE A 254 10.71 -16.13 5.96
CA PHE A 254 9.54 -15.99 5.09
C PHE A 254 8.90 -17.33 4.72
N ASP A 255 9.68 -18.41 4.58
CA ASP A 255 9.15 -19.77 4.48
C ASP A 255 8.28 -20.13 5.70
N ALA A 256 8.77 -19.76 6.89
CA ALA A 256 8.08 -20.01 8.14
C ALA A 256 6.77 -19.22 8.25
N ILE A 257 6.76 -17.97 7.82
CA ILE A 257 5.55 -17.12 7.78
C ILE A 257 4.47 -17.77 6.91
N ILE A 258 4.81 -18.24 5.70
CA ILE A 258 3.84 -18.92 4.83
C ILE A 258 3.30 -20.17 5.49
N GLN A 259 4.17 -21.07 6.01
CA GLN A 259 3.70 -22.29 6.62
C GLN A 259 2.84 -22.05 7.87
N ALA A 260 3.19 -21.06 8.70
CA ALA A 260 2.38 -20.66 9.84
C ALA A 260 1.01 -20.11 9.41
N ALA A 261 0.93 -19.42 8.26
CA ALA A 261 -0.31 -18.87 7.77
C ALA A 261 -1.24 -19.92 7.14
N VAL A 262 -0.71 -20.86 6.35
CA VAL A 262 -1.53 -21.74 5.51
C VAL A 262 -1.81 -23.10 6.13
N CYS A 263 -1.05 -23.52 7.16
CA CYS A 263 -1.24 -24.82 7.82
C CYS A 263 -2.31 -24.80 8.91
N ASN A 264 -3.52 -24.33 8.59
CA ASN A 264 -4.59 -24.11 9.54
C ASN A 264 -4.91 -25.30 10.46
N GLU A 265 -4.94 -26.52 9.91
CA GLU A 265 -5.25 -27.73 10.68
C GLU A 265 -4.20 -28.04 11.76
N LYS A 266 -2.94 -27.70 11.51
CA LYS A 266 -1.82 -27.92 12.43
C LYS A 266 -1.69 -26.79 13.44
N ILE A 267 -1.77 -25.55 12.98
CA ILE A 267 -1.62 -24.34 13.81
C ILE A 267 -2.85 -24.16 14.71
N GLY A 268 -4.06 -24.40 14.19
CA GLY A 268 -5.30 -24.31 14.94
C GLY A 268 -5.90 -22.91 14.97
N TRP A 269 -5.70 -22.08 13.94
CA TRP A 269 -6.34 -20.76 13.81
C TRP A 269 -7.87 -20.86 13.89
N ARG A 270 -8.48 -20.12 14.84
CA ARG A 270 -9.94 -20.11 15.01
C ARG A 270 -10.60 -19.17 14.01
N GLN A 271 -11.67 -19.61 13.37
CA GLN A 271 -12.40 -18.76 12.45
C GLN A 271 -12.99 -17.49 13.09
N GLY A 272 -13.24 -17.46 14.38
CA GLY A 272 -13.87 -16.36 15.12
C GLY A 272 -12.91 -15.57 15.99
N ALA A 273 -11.62 -15.50 15.67
CA ALA A 273 -10.61 -14.78 16.43
C ALA A 273 -9.82 -13.79 15.56
N SER A 274 -9.19 -12.80 16.17
CA SER A 274 -8.14 -12.01 15.56
C SER A 274 -6.87 -12.84 15.52
N HIS A 275 -6.28 -13.01 14.34
CA HIS A 275 -5.04 -13.76 14.17
C HIS A 275 -3.84 -12.82 14.22
N LEU A 276 -2.93 -13.08 15.15
CA LEU A 276 -1.69 -12.35 15.32
C LEU A 276 -0.50 -13.28 15.12
N LEU A 277 0.30 -13.04 14.12
CA LEU A 277 1.56 -13.73 13.88
C LEU A 277 2.71 -12.82 14.32
N ILE A 278 3.38 -13.19 15.42
CA ILE A 278 4.56 -12.47 15.93
C ILE A 278 5.79 -13.12 15.30
N PHE A 279 6.55 -12.35 14.57
CA PHE A 279 7.79 -12.79 13.93
C PHE A 279 8.98 -12.09 14.59
N THR A 280 9.87 -12.87 15.21
CA THR A 280 11.05 -12.34 15.92
C THR A 280 12.34 -12.80 15.28
N THR A 281 13.23 -11.84 14.99
CA THR A 281 14.58 -12.10 14.46
C THR A 281 15.49 -10.88 14.69
N ASP A 282 16.78 -11.12 14.73
CA ASP A 282 17.83 -10.07 14.71
C ASP A 282 18.50 -9.93 13.33
N ALA A 283 18.08 -10.77 12.35
CA ALA A 283 18.71 -10.89 11.05
C ALA A 283 17.82 -10.41 9.90
N LYS A 284 18.42 -10.24 8.72
CA LYS A 284 17.70 -10.08 7.45
C LYS A 284 17.04 -11.41 7.08
N THR A 285 16.13 -11.39 6.15
CA THR A 285 15.47 -12.58 5.64
C THR A 285 15.77 -12.81 4.16
N HIS A 286 15.86 -14.08 3.78
CA HIS A 286 15.84 -14.48 2.38
C HIS A 286 14.49 -14.19 1.74
N VAL A 287 14.51 -13.88 0.45
CA VAL A 287 13.35 -13.60 -0.38
C VAL A 287 13.34 -14.48 -1.63
N ALA A 288 12.24 -14.47 -2.37
CA ALA A 288 12.15 -15.19 -3.64
C ALA A 288 13.35 -14.92 -4.55
N LEU A 289 13.81 -15.95 -5.22
CA LEU A 289 14.98 -16.07 -6.08
C LEU A 289 16.32 -16.30 -5.34
N ASP A 290 16.39 -16.14 -4.04
CA ASP A 290 17.60 -16.44 -3.27
C ASP A 290 17.90 -17.97 -3.27
N GLY A 291 16.88 -18.80 -3.32
CA GLY A 291 17.04 -20.26 -3.42
C GLY A 291 17.86 -20.75 -4.60
N ARG A 292 18.03 -19.91 -5.64
CA ARG A 292 18.89 -20.21 -6.78
C ARG A 292 20.35 -20.43 -6.41
N LEU A 293 20.83 -19.82 -5.32
CA LEU A 293 22.19 -20.04 -4.78
C LEU A 293 22.41 -21.51 -4.40
N ALA A 294 21.33 -22.19 -3.99
CA ALA A 294 21.33 -23.62 -3.66
C ALA A 294 20.80 -24.51 -4.81
N GLY A 295 20.59 -23.95 -6.00
CA GLY A 295 20.04 -24.66 -7.15
C GLY A 295 18.52 -24.88 -7.08
N ILE A 296 17.81 -24.23 -6.16
CA ILE A 296 16.36 -24.32 -6.04
C ILE A 296 15.72 -23.33 -7.01
N VAL A 297 14.90 -23.83 -7.93
CA VAL A 297 14.22 -23.03 -8.97
C VAL A 297 12.70 -23.15 -8.92
N GLN A 298 12.16 -24.10 -8.15
CA GLN A 298 10.71 -24.27 -8.00
C GLN A 298 10.15 -23.18 -7.11
N PRO A 299 9.22 -22.35 -7.60
CA PRO A 299 8.60 -21.31 -6.77
C PRO A 299 7.85 -21.89 -5.58
N ASN A 300 7.75 -21.12 -4.49
CA ASN A 300 6.88 -21.45 -3.37
C ASN A 300 5.41 -21.40 -3.82
N ASP A 301 4.65 -22.45 -3.55
CA ASP A 301 3.26 -22.62 -4.00
C ASP A 301 2.21 -22.10 -3.01
N GLY A 302 2.63 -21.59 -1.87
CA GLY A 302 1.75 -21.06 -0.83
C GLY A 302 0.84 -22.09 -0.18
N LYS A 303 1.21 -23.38 -0.20
CA LYS A 303 0.45 -24.47 0.43
C LYS A 303 1.15 -24.99 1.68
N CYS A 304 0.38 -25.69 2.51
CA CYS A 304 0.90 -26.36 3.71
C CYS A 304 1.70 -27.63 3.36
N HIS A 305 2.93 -27.70 3.81
CA HIS A 305 3.84 -28.83 3.60
C HIS A 305 4.51 -29.29 4.90
N LEU A 306 3.76 -29.31 5.99
CA LEU A 306 4.25 -29.90 7.25
C LEU A 306 4.13 -31.43 7.23
N ASN A 307 5.24 -32.13 7.49
CA ASN A 307 5.28 -33.59 7.62
C ASN A 307 4.67 -34.05 8.95
N SER A 308 4.77 -35.37 9.22
CA SER A 308 4.31 -35.98 10.48
C SER A 308 5.02 -35.45 11.73
N GLU A 309 6.25 -34.98 11.58
CA GLU A 309 7.06 -34.40 12.66
C GLU A 309 6.86 -32.85 12.79
N ASN A 310 5.89 -32.28 12.06
CA ASN A 310 5.61 -30.86 12.00
C ASN A 310 6.79 -30.00 11.47
N MET A 311 7.63 -30.59 10.62
CA MET A 311 8.73 -29.91 9.93
C MET A 311 8.31 -29.54 8.51
N TYR A 312 8.79 -28.42 8.01
CA TYR A 312 8.58 -28.00 6.62
C TYR A 312 9.37 -28.89 5.67
N SER A 313 8.67 -29.80 5.00
CA SER A 313 9.28 -30.85 4.17
C SER A 313 9.79 -30.37 2.82
N MET A 314 9.28 -29.23 2.30
CA MET A 314 9.65 -28.68 0.99
C MET A 314 10.75 -27.60 1.09
N SER A 315 11.36 -27.44 2.27
CA SER A 315 12.38 -26.42 2.52
C SER A 315 13.57 -26.47 1.55
N THR A 316 13.97 -27.67 1.10
CA THR A 316 15.10 -27.89 0.18
C THR A 316 14.67 -28.02 -1.29
N ILE A 317 13.37 -27.91 -1.59
CA ILE A 317 12.80 -28.14 -2.92
C ILE A 317 12.21 -26.86 -3.49
N MET A 318 11.50 -26.08 -2.67
CA MET A 318 10.85 -24.83 -3.07
C MET A 318 11.68 -23.63 -2.67
N ASP A 319 11.68 -22.60 -3.52
CA ASP A 319 12.30 -21.30 -3.27
C ASP A 319 11.60 -20.56 -2.10
N TYR A 320 12.24 -19.54 -1.60
CA TYR A 320 11.61 -18.63 -0.64
C TYR A 320 10.40 -17.93 -1.28
N PRO A 321 9.36 -17.58 -0.50
CA PRO A 321 8.19 -16.90 -1.04
C PRO A 321 8.48 -15.46 -1.42
N SER A 322 7.73 -14.96 -2.42
CA SER A 322 7.71 -13.53 -2.74
C SER A 322 6.86 -12.74 -1.72
N LEU A 323 7.10 -11.44 -1.62
CA LEU A 323 6.27 -10.54 -0.80
C LEU A 323 4.80 -10.56 -1.26
N ALA A 324 4.55 -10.67 -2.56
CA ALA A 324 3.20 -10.78 -3.10
C ALA A 324 2.47 -12.02 -2.60
N LEU A 325 3.15 -13.17 -2.58
CA LEU A 325 2.59 -14.42 -2.04
C LEU A 325 2.31 -14.32 -0.53
N ILE A 326 3.24 -13.70 0.22
CA ILE A 326 3.02 -13.45 1.66
C ILE A 326 1.79 -12.58 1.86
N THR A 327 1.68 -11.46 1.12
CA THR A 327 0.53 -10.55 1.19
C THR A 327 -0.79 -11.27 0.90
N GLU A 328 -0.82 -12.07 -0.16
CA GLU A 328 -1.99 -12.90 -0.52
C GLU A 328 -2.38 -13.83 0.62
N LYS A 329 -1.44 -14.60 1.16
CA LYS A 329 -1.74 -15.60 2.20
C LYS A 329 -2.07 -14.99 3.56
N MET A 330 -1.48 -13.84 3.92
CA MET A 330 -1.88 -13.08 5.10
C MET A 330 -3.33 -12.60 4.98
N SER A 331 -3.70 -12.02 3.83
CA SER A 331 -5.05 -11.52 3.57
C SER A 331 -6.09 -12.66 3.50
N GLU A 332 -5.80 -13.77 2.82
CA GLU A 332 -6.69 -14.94 2.73
C GLU A 332 -7.01 -15.54 4.11
N ASN A 333 -6.01 -15.59 5.00
CA ASN A 333 -6.13 -16.18 6.34
C ASN A 333 -6.42 -15.15 7.45
N ASN A 334 -6.64 -13.89 7.10
CA ASN A 334 -6.95 -12.78 8.01
C ASN A 334 -5.90 -12.61 9.13
N ILE A 335 -4.62 -12.74 8.79
CA ILE A 335 -3.52 -12.69 9.75
C ILE A 335 -2.90 -11.30 9.75
N ASN A 336 -2.79 -10.70 10.92
CA ASN A 336 -2.01 -9.50 11.16
C ASN A 336 -0.59 -9.91 11.59
N LEU A 337 0.41 -9.38 10.89
CA LEU A 337 1.82 -9.72 11.12
C LEU A 337 2.50 -8.63 11.96
N ILE A 338 3.23 -9.03 12.96
CA ILE A 338 4.03 -8.14 13.80
C ILE A 338 5.50 -8.54 13.67
N PHE A 339 6.28 -7.70 13.01
CA PHE A 339 7.74 -7.84 12.98
C PHE A 339 8.33 -7.24 14.25
N ALA A 340 8.80 -8.09 15.15
CA ALA A 340 9.54 -7.73 16.34
C ALA A 340 11.03 -7.99 16.07
N VAL A 341 11.74 -6.96 15.62
CA VAL A 341 13.10 -7.11 15.08
C VAL A 341 14.07 -6.11 15.71
N THR A 342 15.34 -6.47 15.78
CA THR A 342 16.38 -5.62 16.40
C THR A 342 16.70 -4.39 15.54
N SER A 343 17.19 -3.33 16.17
CA SER A 343 17.43 -2.02 15.55
C SER A 343 18.14 -2.05 14.20
N PRO A 344 19.18 -2.88 13.95
CA PRO A 344 19.89 -2.85 12.67
C PRO A 344 19.03 -3.22 11.46
N VAL A 345 18.01 -4.04 11.65
CA VAL A 345 17.17 -4.54 10.54
C VAL A 345 15.78 -3.89 10.49
N VAL A 346 15.43 -3.05 11.48
CA VAL A 346 14.15 -2.31 11.51
C VAL A 346 13.85 -1.58 10.19
N PRO A 347 14.77 -0.83 9.55
CA PRO A 347 14.46 -0.12 8.30
C PRO A 347 14.04 -1.05 7.16
N LEU A 348 14.64 -2.25 7.08
CA LEU A 348 14.27 -3.26 6.09
C LEU A 348 12.85 -3.77 6.31
N TYR A 349 12.53 -4.15 7.56
CA TYR A 349 11.21 -4.67 7.90
C TYR A 349 10.12 -3.59 7.87
N GLN A 350 10.47 -2.30 8.06
CA GLN A 350 9.55 -1.19 7.81
C GLN A 350 9.14 -1.13 6.34
N ASN A 351 10.09 -1.25 5.41
CA ASN A 351 9.79 -1.30 3.98
C ASN A 351 8.89 -2.51 3.64
N TYR A 352 9.14 -3.68 4.26
CA TYR A 352 8.25 -4.84 4.08
C TYR A 352 6.85 -4.59 4.64
N SER A 353 6.73 -3.91 5.78
CA SER A 353 5.42 -3.62 6.37
C SER A 353 4.57 -2.66 5.55
N GLU A 354 5.18 -1.79 4.76
CA GLU A 354 4.46 -0.91 3.82
C GLU A 354 3.88 -1.69 2.64
N LEU A 355 4.50 -2.83 2.28
CA LEU A 355 4.07 -3.67 1.16
C LEU A 355 3.08 -4.77 1.58
N ILE A 356 3.01 -5.10 2.87
CA ILE A 356 2.13 -6.15 3.40
C ILE A 356 1.07 -5.51 4.30
N PRO A 357 -0.17 -5.31 3.83
CA PRO A 357 -1.25 -4.74 4.63
C PRO A 357 -1.48 -5.49 5.95
N GLY A 358 -1.85 -4.78 7.01
CA GLY A 358 -2.07 -5.39 8.34
C GLY A 358 -0.79 -5.74 9.10
N THR A 359 0.36 -5.25 8.63
CA THR A 359 1.67 -5.49 9.25
C THR A 359 2.14 -4.28 10.05
N THR A 360 2.77 -4.55 11.18
CA THR A 360 3.42 -3.53 12.01
C THR A 360 4.83 -3.96 12.37
N VAL A 361 5.71 -2.98 12.58
CA VAL A 361 7.10 -3.21 13.02
C VAL A 361 7.30 -2.60 14.39
N GLY A 362 7.96 -3.35 15.27
CA GLY A 362 8.41 -2.88 16.56
C GLY A 362 9.90 -3.21 16.75
N THR A 363 10.63 -2.27 17.37
CA THR A 363 12.04 -2.46 17.67
C THR A 363 12.21 -3.36 18.89
N LEU A 364 12.81 -4.52 18.70
CA LEU A 364 13.16 -5.45 19.75
C LEU A 364 14.47 -5.00 20.40
N SER A 365 14.54 -5.02 21.73
CA SER A 365 15.82 -4.82 22.44
C SER A 365 16.74 -6.02 22.21
N ASN A 366 18.06 -5.81 22.30
CA ASN A 366 19.05 -6.85 22.02
C ASN A 366 18.94 -8.11 22.89
N ASP A 367 18.21 -8.02 24.00
CA ASP A 367 17.93 -9.16 24.89
C ASP A 367 16.47 -9.58 24.88
N SER A 368 15.67 -9.11 23.92
CA SER A 368 14.21 -9.32 23.83
C SER A 368 13.42 -8.92 25.10
N GLY A 369 14.01 -8.14 26.00
CA GLY A 369 13.39 -7.77 27.27
C GLY A 369 12.12 -6.94 27.14
N ASN A 370 11.93 -6.22 26.03
CA ASN A 370 10.78 -5.37 25.76
C ASN A 370 9.67 -6.03 24.92
N VAL A 371 9.79 -7.31 24.56
CA VAL A 371 8.91 -7.98 23.58
C VAL A 371 7.43 -7.95 23.99
N ILE A 372 7.10 -8.06 25.29
CA ILE A 372 5.71 -7.96 25.76
C ILE A 372 5.12 -6.60 25.40
N GLN A 373 5.82 -5.51 25.78
CA GLN A 373 5.35 -4.16 25.52
C GLN A 373 5.28 -3.87 24.02
N LEU A 374 6.23 -4.40 23.25
CA LEU A 374 6.22 -4.30 21.79
C LEU A 374 4.95 -4.95 21.19
N ILE A 375 4.62 -6.17 21.60
CA ILE A 375 3.42 -6.88 21.12
C ILE A 375 2.15 -6.10 21.49
N LEU A 376 2.05 -5.60 22.71
CA LEU A 376 0.90 -4.81 23.17
C LEU A 376 0.76 -3.52 22.35
N ASN A 377 1.86 -2.81 22.13
CA ASN A 377 1.87 -1.57 21.36
C ASN A 377 1.51 -1.85 19.88
N ALA A 378 2.07 -2.91 19.29
CA ALA A 378 1.76 -3.33 17.93
C ALA A 378 0.29 -3.73 17.78
N TYR A 379 -0.25 -4.50 18.72
CA TYR A 379 -1.67 -4.86 18.74
C TYR A 379 -2.56 -3.64 18.87
N ALA A 380 -2.23 -2.71 19.79
CA ALA A 380 -2.97 -1.47 19.93
C ALA A 380 -2.91 -0.63 18.64
N LYS A 381 -1.77 -0.58 17.96
CA LYS A 381 -1.61 0.11 16.66
C LYS A 381 -2.47 -0.56 15.58
N ILE A 382 -2.47 -1.89 15.48
CA ILE A 382 -3.32 -2.63 14.55
C ILE A 382 -4.79 -2.31 14.83
N ARG A 383 -5.20 -2.31 16.10
CA ARG A 383 -6.58 -1.99 16.51
C ARG A 383 -6.93 -0.51 16.39
N SER A 384 -5.97 0.37 16.21
CA SER A 384 -6.23 1.81 16.01
C SER A 384 -6.50 2.19 14.56
N VAL A 385 -6.43 1.25 13.62
CA VAL A 385 -6.62 1.49 12.18
C VAL A 385 -7.64 0.50 11.63
N ILE A 386 -8.53 0.98 10.77
CA ILE A 386 -9.36 0.15 9.89
C ILE A 386 -9.01 0.54 8.46
N ASP A 387 -8.40 -0.37 7.72
CA ASP A 387 -8.10 -0.23 6.30
C ASP A 387 -8.92 -1.25 5.50
N MET A 388 -9.61 -0.79 4.45
CA MET A 388 -10.49 -1.64 3.64
C MET A 388 -9.73 -2.26 2.48
N GLU A 389 -9.83 -3.57 2.32
CA GLU A 389 -9.31 -4.30 1.15
C GLU A 389 -10.43 -4.92 0.34
N THR A 390 -10.13 -5.22 -0.91
CA THR A 390 -11.06 -5.83 -1.85
C THR A 390 -10.44 -7.07 -2.48
N GLN A 391 -11.24 -8.12 -2.63
CA GLN A 391 -10.81 -9.39 -3.20
C GLN A 391 -11.75 -9.81 -4.34
N GLY A 392 -11.18 -10.25 -5.46
CA GLY A 392 -11.95 -10.76 -6.60
C GLY A 392 -12.79 -9.72 -7.34
N VAL A 393 -12.38 -8.44 -7.31
CA VAL A 393 -13.08 -7.38 -8.06
C VAL A 393 -12.93 -7.63 -9.56
N PRO A 394 -14.04 -7.68 -10.32
CA PRO A 394 -13.99 -7.83 -11.78
C PRO A 394 -13.27 -6.64 -12.44
N GLU A 395 -12.57 -6.88 -13.55
CA GLU A 395 -11.88 -5.83 -14.31
C GLU A 395 -12.85 -4.78 -14.86
N GLU A 396 -14.08 -5.19 -15.16
CA GLU A 396 -15.14 -4.32 -15.66
C GLU A 396 -15.83 -3.49 -14.57
N LEU A 397 -15.35 -3.58 -13.32
CA LEU A 397 -15.90 -2.84 -12.20
C LEU A 397 -14.83 -1.96 -11.55
N SER A 398 -15.11 -0.68 -11.40
CA SER A 398 -14.29 0.22 -10.57
C SER A 398 -14.98 0.48 -9.24
N LEU A 399 -14.16 0.53 -8.18
CA LEU A 399 -14.60 0.87 -6.83
C LEU A 399 -13.89 2.13 -6.37
N THR A 400 -14.64 3.08 -5.86
CA THR A 400 -14.10 4.26 -5.16
C THR A 400 -14.62 4.29 -3.74
N PHE A 401 -13.76 4.68 -2.80
CA PHE A 401 -14.08 4.73 -1.39
C PHE A 401 -14.01 6.15 -0.88
N ASN A 402 -14.94 6.51 0.00
CA ASN A 402 -14.88 7.74 0.78
C ASN A 402 -15.06 7.34 2.24
N ALA A 403 -14.07 7.66 3.09
CA ALA A 403 -14.11 7.33 4.51
C ALA A 403 -14.84 8.42 5.31
N THR A 404 -15.62 8.00 6.31
CA THR A 404 -16.15 8.87 7.36
C THR A 404 -15.66 8.33 8.68
N CYS A 405 -14.64 8.98 9.23
CA CYS A 405 -13.99 8.60 10.47
C CYS A 405 -14.67 9.26 11.69
N LEU A 406 -14.03 9.25 12.86
CA LEU A 406 -14.64 9.69 14.13
C LEU A 406 -15.06 11.17 14.15
N ASN A 407 -14.38 12.02 13.41
CA ASN A 407 -14.71 13.46 13.29
C ASN A 407 -15.97 13.75 12.47
N GLY A 408 -16.56 12.73 11.83
CA GLY A 408 -17.74 12.86 10.97
C GLY A 408 -17.45 13.49 9.60
N GLU A 409 -16.21 13.86 9.32
CA GLU A 409 -15.80 14.42 8.03
C GLU A 409 -15.68 13.31 6.98
N VAL A 410 -16.16 13.59 5.78
CA VAL A 410 -16.05 12.67 4.64
C VAL A 410 -14.75 12.97 3.90
N ILE A 411 -13.85 12.00 3.90
CA ILE A 411 -12.55 12.10 3.22
C ILE A 411 -12.63 11.34 1.90
N PRO A 412 -12.65 12.03 0.75
CA PRO A 412 -12.77 11.38 -0.55
C PRO A 412 -11.51 10.57 -0.92
N GLY A 413 -11.71 9.45 -1.60
CA GLY A 413 -10.59 8.64 -2.13
C GLY A 413 -9.85 7.81 -1.07
N ILE A 414 -10.20 7.93 0.21
CA ILE A 414 -9.55 7.22 1.30
C ILE A 414 -10.37 5.98 1.68
N LYS A 415 -9.69 4.87 1.87
CA LYS A 415 -10.26 3.60 2.31
C LYS A 415 -9.84 3.18 3.73
N SER A 416 -9.24 4.09 4.48
CA SER A 416 -8.66 3.85 5.79
C SER A 416 -9.08 4.91 6.81
N CYS A 417 -9.30 4.49 8.06
CA CYS A 417 -9.50 5.37 9.22
C CYS A 417 -8.50 5.01 10.31
N SER A 418 -7.86 6.00 10.92
CA SER A 418 -6.86 5.82 11.99
C SER A 418 -7.26 6.55 13.28
N GLY A 419 -6.51 6.31 14.35
CA GLY A 419 -6.77 6.93 15.66
C GLY A 419 -7.99 6.35 16.38
N LEU A 420 -8.41 5.14 16.00
CA LEU A 420 -9.59 4.46 16.54
C LEU A 420 -9.30 3.81 17.88
N LYS A 421 -10.35 3.67 18.69
CA LYS A 421 -10.38 2.86 19.91
C LYS A 421 -11.32 1.67 19.73
N ILE A 422 -11.10 0.63 20.51
CA ILE A 422 -12.02 -0.52 20.58
C ILE A 422 -13.44 0.00 20.93
N GLY A 423 -14.45 -0.45 20.19
CA GLY A 423 -15.84 0.03 20.31
C GLY A 423 -16.21 1.13 19.31
N ASP A 424 -15.25 1.83 18.72
CA ASP A 424 -15.51 2.86 17.71
C ASP A 424 -16.11 2.28 16.42
N THR A 425 -16.99 3.07 15.79
CA THR A 425 -17.62 2.72 14.51
C THR A 425 -17.25 3.76 13.46
N VAL A 426 -16.79 3.28 12.32
CA VAL A 426 -16.50 4.10 11.14
C VAL A 426 -17.33 3.65 9.96
N SER A 427 -17.49 4.49 8.96
CA SER A 427 -18.25 4.16 7.76
C SER A 427 -17.49 4.54 6.49
N PHE A 428 -17.68 3.71 5.46
CA PHE A 428 -17.11 3.90 4.14
C PHE A 428 -18.23 3.96 3.12
N SER A 429 -18.33 5.06 2.38
CA SER A 429 -19.20 5.15 1.23
C SER A 429 -18.46 4.61 0.01
N VAL A 430 -18.96 3.51 -0.53
CA VAL A 430 -18.38 2.82 -1.67
C VAL A 430 -19.23 3.07 -2.90
N GLU A 431 -18.62 3.57 -3.97
CA GLU A 431 -19.25 3.69 -5.29
C GLU A 431 -18.71 2.61 -6.21
N ALA A 432 -19.61 1.74 -6.68
CA ALA A 432 -19.32 0.71 -7.66
C ALA A 432 -19.81 1.17 -9.03
N ARG A 433 -18.90 1.31 -10.02
CA ARG A 433 -19.19 1.75 -11.39
C ARG A 433 -18.81 0.65 -12.38
N ALA A 434 -19.74 0.30 -13.27
CA ALA A 434 -19.49 -0.63 -14.37
C ALA A 434 -18.76 0.09 -15.51
N ARG A 435 -17.64 -0.50 -16.00
CA ARG A 435 -16.85 0.01 -17.12
C ARG A 435 -17.16 -0.67 -18.45
N GLY A 436 -18.11 -1.62 -18.46
CA GLY A 436 -18.46 -2.39 -19.64
C GLY A 436 -19.30 -3.60 -19.32
N CYS A 437 -19.39 -4.53 -20.28
CA CYS A 437 -20.17 -5.75 -20.16
C CYS A 437 -19.28 -6.98 -20.27
N PRO A 438 -19.07 -7.72 -19.16
CA PRO A 438 -18.35 -8.98 -19.18
C PRO A 438 -19.13 -10.10 -19.88
N LYS A 439 -18.42 -11.14 -20.31
CA LYS A 439 -19.06 -12.37 -20.83
C LYS A 439 -19.95 -13.01 -19.76
N ASP A 440 -19.41 -13.16 -18.55
CA ASP A 440 -20.15 -13.65 -17.39
C ASP A 440 -20.83 -12.47 -16.69
N LYS A 441 -22.12 -12.31 -16.94
CA LYS A 441 -22.93 -11.19 -16.45
C LYS A 441 -23.06 -11.13 -14.93
N ARG A 442 -22.74 -12.21 -14.22
CA ARG A 442 -22.83 -12.27 -12.76
C ARG A 442 -21.47 -12.59 -12.15
N LYS A 443 -20.94 -11.65 -11.39
CA LYS A 443 -19.67 -11.76 -10.67
C LYS A 443 -19.89 -11.52 -9.18
N THR A 444 -18.97 -12.01 -8.37
CA THR A 444 -19.00 -11.79 -6.93
C THR A 444 -17.62 -11.36 -6.45
N PHE A 445 -17.56 -10.36 -5.61
CA PHE A 445 -16.33 -9.89 -4.97
C PHE A 445 -16.58 -9.60 -3.49
N VAL A 446 -15.51 -9.43 -2.74
CA VAL A 446 -15.54 -9.23 -1.30
C VAL A 446 -14.89 -7.90 -0.94
N ILE A 447 -15.49 -7.20 0.02
CA ILE A 447 -14.92 -6.02 0.68
C ILE A 447 -14.81 -6.37 2.16
N LYS A 448 -13.62 -6.22 2.75
CA LYS A 448 -13.39 -6.48 4.17
C LYS A 448 -12.32 -5.57 4.75
N PRO A 449 -12.32 -5.31 6.07
CA PRO A 449 -11.18 -4.69 6.72
C PRO A 449 -10.01 -5.68 6.78
N VAL A 450 -8.79 -5.17 6.64
CA VAL A 450 -7.55 -5.96 6.73
C VAL A 450 -7.47 -6.63 8.10
N GLY A 451 -7.19 -7.93 8.12
CA GLY A 451 -7.08 -8.72 9.33
C GLY A 451 -8.42 -9.07 10.02
N PHE A 452 -9.56 -8.75 9.40
CA PHE A 452 -10.88 -9.13 9.89
C PHE A 452 -11.39 -10.37 9.16
N LYS A 453 -12.10 -11.23 9.87
CA LYS A 453 -12.83 -12.35 9.28
C LYS A 453 -14.09 -11.88 8.56
N ASP A 454 -14.80 -10.96 9.20
CA ASP A 454 -16.10 -10.48 8.68
C ASP A 454 -15.89 -9.70 7.39
N SER A 455 -16.75 -9.94 6.44
CA SER A 455 -16.66 -9.35 5.11
C SER A 455 -18.04 -9.01 4.55
N LEU A 456 -18.08 -8.06 3.64
CA LEU A 456 -19.21 -7.77 2.79
C LEU A 456 -19.05 -8.51 1.46
N THR A 457 -19.90 -9.47 1.19
CA THR A 457 -19.99 -10.13 -0.11
C THR A 457 -20.91 -9.34 -1.04
N VAL A 458 -20.40 -8.87 -2.16
CA VAL A 458 -21.15 -8.13 -3.17
C VAL A 458 -21.30 -8.98 -4.43
N THR A 459 -22.53 -9.31 -4.76
CA THR A 459 -22.85 -9.91 -6.06
C THR A 459 -23.26 -8.80 -7.02
N VAL A 460 -22.53 -8.64 -8.14
CA VAL A 460 -22.86 -7.70 -9.20
C VAL A 460 -23.45 -8.44 -10.40
N THR A 461 -24.55 -7.92 -10.94
CA THR A 461 -25.13 -8.36 -12.20
C THR A 461 -25.07 -7.22 -13.20
N PHE A 462 -24.44 -7.47 -14.34
CA PHE A 462 -24.32 -6.49 -15.41
C PHE A 462 -25.53 -6.64 -16.35
N GLU A 463 -26.32 -5.60 -16.46
CA GLU A 463 -27.55 -5.57 -17.29
C GLU A 463 -27.24 -4.91 -18.64
N CYS A 464 -26.77 -5.73 -19.57
CA CYS A 464 -26.25 -5.32 -20.88
C CYS A 464 -27.21 -5.58 -22.02
N GLU A 465 -28.34 -6.21 -21.76
CA GLU A 465 -29.32 -6.64 -22.78
C GLU A 465 -30.65 -5.98 -22.56
N CYS A 466 -31.36 -5.81 -23.66
CA CYS A 466 -32.71 -5.33 -23.62
C CYS A 466 -33.68 -6.48 -23.36
N LYS A 467 -34.71 -6.26 -22.57
CA LYS A 467 -35.74 -7.30 -22.30
C LYS A 467 -36.48 -7.70 -23.55
N CYS A 468 -36.63 -6.75 -24.51
CA CYS A 468 -37.30 -7.03 -25.76
C CYS A 468 -36.57 -8.10 -26.61
N GLN A 469 -35.23 -8.27 -26.42
CA GLN A 469 -34.44 -9.29 -27.12
C GLN A 469 -34.90 -10.74 -26.82
N ALA A 470 -35.44 -10.96 -25.63
CA ALA A 470 -35.99 -12.27 -25.29
C ALA A 470 -37.26 -12.66 -26.11
N ARG A 471 -37.82 -11.69 -26.85
CA ARG A 471 -38.99 -11.89 -27.75
C ARG A 471 -38.61 -11.74 -29.19
N ALA A 472 -37.32 -11.93 -29.54
CA ALA A 472 -36.84 -11.90 -30.93
C ALA A 472 -37.50 -13.01 -31.75
N GLU A 473 -37.98 -12.66 -32.97
CA GLU A 473 -38.60 -13.57 -33.91
C GLU A 473 -37.66 -13.81 -35.10
N PRO A 474 -36.91 -14.92 -35.10
CA PRO A 474 -36.10 -15.30 -36.28
C PRO A 474 -36.97 -15.56 -37.49
N LEU A 475 -36.48 -15.21 -38.67
CA LEU A 475 -37.17 -15.39 -39.93
C LEU A 475 -38.58 -14.75 -39.90
N SER A 476 -38.70 -13.57 -39.29
CA SER A 476 -40.00 -12.93 -39.11
C SER A 476 -40.61 -12.48 -40.45
N PRO A 477 -41.95 -12.69 -40.61
CA PRO A 477 -42.64 -12.22 -41.83
C PRO A 477 -42.65 -10.68 -41.93
N VAL A 478 -42.52 -9.95 -40.80
CA VAL A 478 -42.41 -8.48 -40.76
C VAL A 478 -41.12 -7.99 -41.46
N CYS A 479 -40.08 -8.84 -41.48
CA CYS A 479 -38.79 -8.56 -42.10
C CYS A 479 -38.74 -9.14 -43.56
N ASN A 480 -39.66 -8.67 -44.39
CA ASN A 480 -39.75 -9.08 -45.80
C ASN A 480 -39.74 -10.59 -46.00
N ASN A 481 -40.76 -11.25 -45.43
CA ASN A 481 -40.99 -12.70 -45.52
C ASN A 481 -39.81 -13.58 -45.07
N GLY A 482 -39.17 -13.24 -43.97
CA GLY A 482 -38.14 -14.06 -43.36
C GLY A 482 -36.69 -13.65 -43.70
N ASN A 483 -36.46 -12.49 -44.31
CA ASN A 483 -35.15 -12.00 -44.67
C ASN A 483 -34.37 -11.39 -43.48
N GLY A 484 -34.93 -11.49 -42.29
CA GLY A 484 -34.29 -10.95 -41.08
C GLY A 484 -34.96 -11.47 -39.77
N THR A 485 -34.35 -11.10 -38.67
CA THR A 485 -34.89 -11.32 -37.33
C THR A 485 -35.59 -10.05 -36.82
N TYR A 486 -36.86 -10.13 -36.45
CA TYR A 486 -37.54 -8.99 -35.82
C TYR A 486 -37.19 -8.93 -34.36
N GLU A 487 -36.51 -7.87 -33.91
CA GLU A 487 -36.06 -7.70 -32.55
C GLU A 487 -36.22 -6.25 -32.10
N CYS A 488 -36.84 -6.03 -30.94
CA CYS A 488 -36.91 -4.70 -30.31
C CYS A 488 -37.48 -3.58 -31.17
N GLY A 489 -38.45 -3.92 -32.07
CA GLY A 489 -39.10 -2.97 -32.95
C GLY A 489 -38.40 -2.70 -34.27
N ILE A 490 -37.36 -3.41 -34.59
CA ILE A 490 -36.57 -3.28 -35.81
C ILE A 490 -36.32 -4.66 -36.46
N CYS A 491 -36.03 -4.68 -37.73
CA CYS A 491 -35.53 -5.86 -38.41
C CYS A 491 -34.01 -5.86 -38.41
N LEU A 492 -33.42 -6.94 -37.91
CA LEU A 492 -32.00 -7.27 -38.08
C LEU A 492 -31.86 -8.17 -39.31
N CYS A 493 -31.39 -7.60 -40.40
CA CYS A 493 -31.36 -8.29 -41.67
C CYS A 493 -30.31 -9.40 -41.71
N HIS A 494 -30.59 -10.48 -42.38
CA HIS A 494 -29.63 -11.53 -42.68
C HIS A 494 -28.54 -11.00 -43.63
N PRO A 495 -27.36 -11.63 -43.66
CA PRO A 495 -26.31 -11.26 -44.59
C PRO A 495 -26.79 -11.15 -46.03
N GLY A 496 -26.42 -10.09 -46.72
CA GLY A 496 -26.85 -9.83 -48.08
C GLY A 496 -28.24 -9.19 -48.22
N ARG A 497 -28.89 -8.81 -47.12
CA ARG A 497 -30.16 -8.06 -47.08
C ARG A 497 -30.04 -6.73 -46.37
N LEU A 498 -30.70 -5.71 -46.88
CA LEU A 498 -30.63 -4.33 -46.40
C LEU A 498 -32.04 -3.68 -46.37
N GLY A 499 -32.11 -2.52 -45.77
CA GLY A 499 -33.35 -1.76 -45.62
C GLY A 499 -34.04 -1.95 -44.27
N PRO A 500 -34.93 -1.02 -43.89
CA PRO A 500 -35.63 -1.06 -42.59
C PRO A 500 -36.44 -2.34 -42.33
N ARG A 501 -36.86 -3.03 -43.41
CA ARG A 501 -37.61 -4.30 -43.34
C ARG A 501 -36.90 -5.42 -44.11
N CYS A 502 -35.60 -5.26 -44.40
CA CYS A 502 -34.78 -6.22 -45.15
C CYS A 502 -35.33 -6.49 -46.60
N GLU A 503 -35.91 -5.45 -47.19
CA GLU A 503 -36.60 -5.51 -48.48
C GLU A 503 -35.67 -5.55 -49.69
N CYS A 504 -34.44 -5.09 -49.53
CA CYS A 504 -33.47 -5.00 -50.61
C CYS A 504 -32.44 -6.12 -50.57
N ALA A 505 -31.97 -6.59 -51.75
CA ALA A 505 -30.79 -7.42 -51.83
C ALA A 505 -29.54 -6.57 -52.09
N GLU A 506 -28.39 -7.06 -51.58
CA GLU A 506 -27.07 -6.48 -51.85
C GLU A 506 -26.79 -6.59 -53.38
N GLY A 507 -26.85 -5.48 -54.10
CA GLY A 507 -26.75 -5.45 -55.55
C GLY A 507 -27.97 -4.87 -56.31
N ASP A 508 -29.06 -4.57 -55.63
CA ASP A 508 -30.20 -3.86 -56.23
C ASP A 508 -29.86 -2.35 -56.30
N TYR A 509 -29.38 -1.90 -57.49
CA TYR A 509 -29.06 -0.51 -57.77
C TYR A 509 -30.25 0.22 -58.40
N SER A 510 -30.80 1.19 -57.72
CA SER A 510 -31.71 2.17 -58.25
C SER A 510 -31.08 3.55 -58.30
N THR A 511 -30.94 4.11 -59.49
CA THR A 511 -30.32 5.45 -59.74
C THR A 511 -31.12 6.60 -59.13
N THR A 512 -32.39 6.42 -58.77
CA THR A 512 -33.26 7.45 -58.15
C THR A 512 -33.09 7.57 -56.62
N GLU A 513 -32.32 6.66 -56.02
CA GLU A 513 -32.10 6.68 -54.57
C GLU A 513 -30.75 7.26 -54.13
N GLN A 514 -29.88 7.57 -55.09
CA GLN A 514 -28.56 8.17 -54.87
C GLN A 514 -28.65 9.53 -54.15
N ASP A 515 -29.72 10.30 -54.36
CA ASP A 515 -29.90 11.60 -53.70
C ASP A 515 -30.10 11.48 -52.19
N ARG A 516 -30.57 10.33 -51.70
CA ARG A 516 -30.72 10.07 -50.23
C ARG A 516 -29.41 9.74 -49.54
N CYS A 517 -28.41 9.29 -50.30
CA CYS A 517 -27.08 8.93 -49.84
C CYS A 517 -26.05 10.06 -50.03
N SER A 518 -26.50 11.24 -50.48
CA SER A 518 -25.62 12.39 -50.76
C SER A 518 -25.77 13.46 -49.70
N VAL A 519 -24.69 14.17 -49.38
CA VAL A 519 -24.72 15.28 -48.42
C VAL A 519 -25.45 16.46 -49.04
N PRO A 520 -26.51 17.07 -48.44
CA PRO A 520 -27.09 18.30 -48.92
C PRO A 520 -26.06 19.39 -48.98
N SER A 521 -25.97 20.13 -50.09
CA SER A 521 -24.96 21.17 -50.37
C SER A 521 -24.98 22.43 -49.50
N THR A 522 -25.49 22.39 -48.26
CA THR A 522 -25.71 23.53 -47.40
C THR A 522 -24.85 23.63 -46.14
N VAL A 523 -23.90 22.70 -45.91
CA VAL A 523 -23.02 22.82 -44.76
C VAL A 523 -21.57 22.91 -45.22
N GLY A 524 -21.05 24.10 -45.30
CA GLY A 524 -19.62 24.37 -45.52
C GLY A 524 -18.80 23.98 -44.29
N ILE A 525 -18.11 22.83 -44.37
CA ILE A 525 -16.94 22.54 -43.54
C ILE A 525 -15.79 22.31 -44.51
N GLY A 526 -14.76 23.16 -44.38
CA GLY A 526 -13.65 23.35 -45.25
C GLY A 526 -12.89 22.08 -45.69
N GLY A 527 -12.67 22.02 -47.00
CA GLY A 527 -11.66 21.14 -47.60
C GLY A 527 -12.08 20.67 -48.99
N ALA A 528 -11.57 21.36 -50.05
CA ALA A 528 -11.53 20.98 -51.43
C ALA A 528 -12.89 20.76 -52.14
N GLY A 529 -13.43 21.84 -52.71
CA GLY A 529 -14.59 21.82 -53.60
C GLY A 529 -14.30 21.23 -54.99
N GLY A 530 -15.10 20.25 -55.36
CA GLY A 530 -15.33 19.79 -56.72
C GLY A 530 -16.83 19.52 -56.89
N PRO A 531 -17.41 19.76 -58.06
CA PRO A 531 -18.82 19.59 -58.30
C PRO A 531 -19.21 18.10 -58.36
N GLY A 532 -19.82 17.66 -57.27
CA GLY A 532 -20.37 16.31 -57.14
C GLY A 532 -20.31 15.89 -55.67
N ALA A 533 -21.41 16.06 -54.89
CA ALA A 533 -21.49 15.52 -53.56
C ALA A 533 -21.17 14.01 -53.60
N ALA A 534 -20.08 13.60 -52.96
CA ALA A 534 -19.69 12.20 -52.95
C ALA A 534 -20.78 11.36 -52.26
N VAL A 535 -21.34 10.39 -52.97
CA VAL A 535 -22.29 9.42 -52.42
C VAL A 535 -21.62 8.69 -51.27
N CYS A 536 -22.31 8.62 -50.10
CA CYS A 536 -21.81 7.96 -48.89
C CYS A 536 -20.39 8.47 -48.50
N THR A 537 -20.11 9.75 -48.67
CA THR A 537 -18.80 10.40 -48.44
C THR A 537 -17.62 9.71 -49.14
N GLY A 538 -17.88 8.90 -50.18
CA GLY A 538 -16.87 8.11 -50.86
C GLY A 538 -16.31 6.93 -50.11
N ARG A 539 -16.92 6.56 -48.98
CA ARG A 539 -16.47 5.49 -48.07
C ARG A 539 -17.48 4.34 -47.97
N GLY A 540 -18.47 4.30 -48.80
CA GLY A 540 -19.51 3.29 -48.83
C GLY A 540 -20.31 3.31 -50.12
N ASP A 541 -21.12 2.28 -50.33
CA ASP A 541 -22.03 2.15 -51.45
C ASP A 541 -23.47 2.51 -51.03
N CYS A 542 -24.20 3.22 -51.88
CA CYS A 542 -25.61 3.49 -51.63
C CYS A 542 -26.47 2.31 -52.09
N VAL A 543 -27.05 1.64 -51.15
CA VAL A 543 -27.95 0.49 -51.38
C VAL A 543 -29.30 0.76 -50.73
N CYS A 544 -30.34 0.74 -51.57
CA CYS A 544 -31.71 1.05 -51.07
C CYS A 544 -31.86 2.42 -50.37
N GLY A 545 -31.15 3.42 -50.80
CA GLY A 545 -31.17 4.76 -50.16
C GLY A 545 -30.51 4.78 -48.76
N GLN A 546 -29.71 3.79 -48.44
CA GLN A 546 -28.88 3.74 -47.24
C GLN A 546 -27.42 3.49 -47.62
N CYS A 547 -26.52 4.17 -46.99
CA CYS A 547 -25.09 3.93 -47.14
C CYS A 547 -24.65 2.66 -46.42
N VAL A 548 -24.04 1.72 -47.18
CA VAL A 548 -23.31 0.58 -46.65
C VAL A 548 -21.84 0.95 -46.63
N CYS A 549 -21.28 1.15 -45.45
CA CYS A 549 -19.91 1.57 -45.34
C CYS A 549 -18.95 0.44 -45.68
N HIS A 550 -17.89 0.77 -46.41
CA HIS A 550 -16.85 -0.21 -46.73
C HIS A 550 -16.10 -0.64 -45.49
N SER A 551 -15.79 -1.93 -45.39
CA SER A 551 -14.84 -2.42 -44.36
C SER A 551 -13.44 -1.97 -44.75
N SER A 552 -12.71 -1.46 -43.76
CA SER A 552 -11.31 -1.05 -43.89
C SER A 552 -10.41 -1.94 -43.06
N ASP A 553 -9.24 -2.30 -43.57
CA ASP A 553 -8.20 -3.01 -42.82
C ASP A 553 -7.62 -2.15 -41.71
N PHE A 554 -7.87 -0.84 -41.73
CA PHE A 554 -7.37 0.14 -40.75
C PHE A 554 -8.34 0.40 -39.60
N GLY A 555 -9.63 0.06 -39.74
CA GLY A 555 -10.64 0.30 -38.74
C GLY A 555 -12.06 0.24 -39.32
N LYS A 556 -13.04 0.67 -38.49
CA LYS A 556 -14.45 0.70 -38.87
C LYS A 556 -14.84 2.06 -39.43
N VAL A 557 -15.66 2.06 -40.45
CA VAL A 557 -16.34 3.24 -41.00
C VAL A 557 -17.82 3.11 -40.65
N TRP A 558 -18.46 4.16 -40.14
CA TRP A 558 -19.89 4.17 -39.80
C TRP A 558 -20.49 5.56 -40.02
N GLY A 559 -21.73 5.69 -39.67
CA GLY A 559 -22.51 6.90 -39.85
C GLY A 559 -23.57 6.73 -40.94
N LYS A 560 -24.56 7.63 -40.97
CA LYS A 560 -25.67 7.56 -41.94
C LYS A 560 -25.20 7.71 -43.39
N LEU A 561 -24.12 8.44 -43.57
CA LEU A 561 -23.48 8.68 -44.86
C LEU A 561 -22.02 8.19 -44.87
N CYS A 562 -21.63 7.27 -43.93
CA CYS A 562 -20.27 6.76 -43.75
C CYS A 562 -19.26 7.89 -43.43
N GLU A 563 -19.71 8.93 -42.78
CA GLU A 563 -18.92 10.12 -42.44
C GLU A 563 -17.94 9.92 -41.29
N CYS A 564 -18.15 8.90 -40.44
CA CYS A 564 -17.37 8.63 -39.26
C CYS A 564 -16.39 7.47 -39.43
N ASP A 565 -15.25 7.52 -38.74
CA ASP A 565 -14.32 6.42 -38.64
C ASP A 565 -13.59 6.38 -37.29
N ASP A 566 -12.93 5.25 -36.95
CA ASP A 566 -12.14 5.06 -35.72
C ASP A 566 -10.63 4.98 -35.98
N PHE A 567 -10.19 5.06 -37.18
CA PHE A 567 -8.76 4.97 -37.54
C PHE A 567 -8.07 6.33 -37.62
N ASN A 568 -8.82 7.43 -37.75
CA ASN A 568 -8.32 8.80 -37.71
C ASN A 568 -8.23 9.34 -36.26
N CYS A 569 -8.68 8.57 -35.28
CA CYS A 569 -8.47 8.94 -33.87
C CYS A 569 -7.02 8.78 -33.47
N LEU A 570 -6.55 9.72 -32.66
CA LEU A 570 -5.17 9.70 -32.17
C LEU A 570 -4.94 8.47 -31.27
N ARG A 571 -3.82 7.80 -31.51
CA ARG A 571 -3.37 6.66 -30.70
C ARG A 571 -2.13 7.05 -29.91
N TYR A 572 -2.06 6.60 -28.67
CA TYR A 572 -0.88 6.74 -27.84
C TYR A 572 -0.42 5.34 -27.37
N LYS A 573 0.85 5.01 -27.60
CA LYS A 573 1.43 3.67 -27.31
C LYS A 573 0.62 2.51 -27.91
N GLY A 574 -0.03 2.74 -29.06
CA GLY A 574 -0.81 1.74 -29.76
C GLY A 574 -2.29 1.66 -29.35
N GLU A 575 -2.69 2.29 -28.25
CA GLU A 575 -4.07 2.30 -27.78
C GLU A 575 -4.85 3.51 -28.29
N LEU A 576 -6.09 3.25 -28.76
CA LEU A 576 -7.01 4.26 -29.26
C LEU A 576 -7.42 5.19 -28.12
N CYS A 577 -7.31 6.53 -28.32
CA CYS A 577 -7.60 7.52 -27.29
C CYS A 577 -6.89 7.22 -25.94
N SER A 578 -5.68 6.62 -26.00
CA SER A 578 -4.89 6.23 -24.82
C SER A 578 -5.59 5.23 -23.88
N GLY A 579 -6.65 4.54 -24.32
CA GLY A 579 -7.47 3.68 -23.46
C GLY A 579 -8.35 4.43 -22.45
N HIS A 580 -8.40 5.77 -22.53
CA HIS A 580 -9.08 6.65 -21.59
C HIS A 580 -10.12 7.56 -22.23
N GLY A 581 -10.72 7.08 -23.29
CA GLY A 581 -11.75 7.78 -24.02
C GLY A 581 -12.32 6.92 -25.12
N THR A 582 -13.35 7.44 -25.77
CA THR A 582 -13.98 6.78 -26.91
C THR A 582 -13.71 7.58 -28.16
N CYS A 583 -13.35 6.88 -29.24
CA CYS A 583 -13.23 7.50 -30.55
C CYS A 583 -14.60 7.76 -31.13
N ASP A 584 -14.90 8.99 -31.49
CA ASP A 584 -16.16 9.42 -32.09
C ASP A 584 -15.85 10.26 -33.33
N CYS A 585 -16.11 9.70 -34.52
CA CYS A 585 -15.88 10.37 -35.80
C CYS A 585 -14.46 10.97 -35.95
N GLY A 586 -13.43 10.24 -35.56
CA GLY A 586 -12.03 10.69 -35.68
C GLY A 586 -11.54 11.57 -34.56
N PHE A 587 -12.39 11.88 -33.55
CA PHE A 587 -12.02 12.66 -32.37
C PHE A 587 -12.13 11.80 -31.11
N CYS A 588 -11.16 11.95 -30.20
CA CYS A 588 -11.22 11.29 -28.90
C CYS A 588 -12.11 12.06 -27.94
N GLN A 589 -13.16 11.43 -27.43
CA GLN A 589 -13.94 11.92 -26.30
C GLN A 589 -13.40 11.28 -25.03
N CYS A 590 -12.73 12.12 -24.22
CA CYS A 590 -12.05 11.64 -23.04
C CYS A 590 -13.03 11.36 -21.89
N ASP A 591 -12.72 10.36 -21.08
CA ASP A 591 -13.38 10.12 -19.80
C ASP A 591 -13.22 11.33 -18.87
N SER A 592 -14.09 11.46 -17.87
CA SER A 592 -14.18 12.63 -16.98
C SER A 592 -12.86 13.04 -16.32
N ASP A 593 -11.99 12.06 -16.07
CA ASP A 593 -10.71 12.26 -15.38
C ASP A 593 -9.54 12.46 -16.33
N TRP A 594 -9.80 12.55 -17.63
CA TRP A 594 -8.80 12.67 -18.69
C TRP A 594 -9.06 13.87 -19.60
N GLN A 595 -8.02 14.35 -20.26
CA GLN A 595 -8.07 15.47 -21.18
C GLN A 595 -6.97 15.37 -22.26
N GLY A 596 -7.01 16.28 -23.21
CA GLY A 596 -6.09 16.30 -24.35
C GLY A 596 -6.72 15.71 -25.60
N GLU A 597 -6.10 15.93 -26.75
CA GLU A 597 -6.62 15.49 -28.04
C GLU A 597 -6.70 13.97 -28.19
N ASN A 598 -5.87 13.24 -27.44
CA ASN A 598 -5.80 11.78 -27.43
C ASN A 598 -6.08 11.18 -26.07
N CYS A 599 -6.62 11.94 -25.11
CA CYS A 599 -6.97 11.51 -23.77
C CYS A 599 -5.79 10.93 -22.95
N ASN A 600 -4.58 11.37 -23.23
CA ASN A 600 -3.38 10.90 -22.55
C ASN A 600 -3.03 11.72 -21.29
N CYS A 601 -3.77 12.76 -21.01
CA CYS A 601 -3.53 13.68 -19.90
C CYS A 601 -4.56 13.48 -18.79
N SER A 602 -4.13 12.93 -17.67
CA SER A 602 -4.98 12.76 -16.48
C SER A 602 -5.24 14.11 -15.81
N ARG A 603 -6.48 14.34 -15.38
CA ARG A 603 -6.88 15.50 -14.54
C ARG A 603 -6.69 15.24 -13.06
N ARG A 604 -6.34 14.03 -12.68
CA ARG A 604 -6.17 13.65 -11.28
C ARG A 604 -4.92 14.31 -10.71
N THR A 605 -5.05 14.91 -9.55
CA THR A 605 -3.95 15.53 -8.80
C THR A 605 -3.51 14.71 -7.61
N ASP A 606 -4.31 13.70 -7.22
CA ASP A 606 -4.02 12.79 -6.11
C ASP A 606 -2.73 11.98 -6.32
N THR A 607 -2.42 11.61 -7.56
CA THR A 607 -1.16 10.94 -7.93
C THR A 607 0.07 11.83 -7.80
N CYS A 608 -0.13 13.15 -7.75
CA CYS A 608 0.93 14.14 -7.59
C CYS A 608 1.11 14.58 -6.12
N MET A 609 0.29 14.09 -5.19
CA MET A 609 0.42 14.43 -3.79
C MET A 609 1.56 13.64 -3.14
N SER A 610 2.46 14.34 -2.50
CA SER A 610 3.53 13.73 -1.72
C SER A 610 3.00 13.14 -0.41
N SER A 611 3.80 12.32 0.25
CA SER A 611 3.50 11.77 1.59
C SER A 611 3.28 12.84 2.67
N LEU A 612 3.73 14.07 2.41
CA LEU A 612 3.55 15.24 3.28
C LEU A 612 2.31 16.08 2.91
N GLY A 613 1.48 15.61 1.97
CA GLY A 613 0.28 16.33 1.54
C GLY A 613 0.55 17.55 0.64
N LEU A 614 1.77 17.68 0.10
CA LEU A 614 2.14 18.77 -0.81
C LEU A 614 2.09 18.29 -2.27
N LEU A 615 1.50 19.11 -3.14
CA LEU A 615 1.48 18.84 -4.57
C LEU A 615 2.91 18.87 -5.12
N CYS A 616 3.37 17.75 -5.71
CA CYS A 616 4.74 17.58 -6.22
C CYS A 616 5.81 18.02 -5.22
N SER A 617 5.58 17.79 -3.91
CA SER A 617 6.46 18.22 -2.81
C SER A 617 6.80 19.71 -2.81
N GLY A 618 5.97 20.56 -3.43
CA GLY A 618 6.25 21.99 -3.62
C GLY A 618 7.42 22.29 -4.57
N ARG A 619 7.93 21.30 -5.31
CA ARG A 619 9.12 21.38 -6.18
C ARG A 619 8.84 21.16 -7.66
N GLY A 620 7.55 21.08 -8.01
CA GLY A 620 7.11 20.83 -9.36
C GLY A 620 5.66 21.21 -9.60
N GLN A 621 5.18 20.96 -10.81
CA GLN A 621 3.79 21.09 -11.19
C GLN A 621 3.19 19.74 -11.53
N CYS A 622 1.92 19.54 -11.20
CA CYS A 622 1.20 18.34 -11.60
C CYS A 622 0.66 18.53 -13.03
N VAL A 623 1.27 17.85 -13.97
CA VAL A 623 0.89 17.88 -15.38
C VAL A 623 0.44 16.48 -15.76
N CYS A 624 -0.81 16.35 -16.20
CA CYS A 624 -1.37 15.07 -16.64
C CYS A 624 -1.27 13.93 -15.59
N GLY A 625 -1.43 14.25 -14.30
CA GLY A 625 -1.35 13.28 -13.22
C GLY A 625 0.06 12.81 -12.87
N ALA A 626 1.08 13.45 -13.42
CA ALA A 626 2.48 13.22 -13.09
C ALA A 626 3.15 14.55 -12.69
N CYS A 627 4.08 14.48 -11.74
CA CYS A 627 4.81 15.68 -11.34
C CYS A 627 5.94 15.96 -12.34
N GLU A 628 5.91 17.15 -12.93
CA GLU A 628 7.06 17.74 -13.60
C GLU A 628 7.85 18.54 -12.58
N CYS A 629 9.03 18.05 -12.25
CA CYS A 629 9.90 18.69 -11.27
C CYS A 629 10.56 19.92 -11.89
N ILE A 630 10.22 21.09 -11.40
CA ILE A 630 10.73 22.39 -11.90
C ILE A 630 12.01 22.76 -11.18
N GLN A 631 12.15 22.37 -9.91
CA GLN A 631 13.36 22.68 -9.14
C GLN A 631 14.54 21.87 -9.65
N PRO A 632 15.69 22.51 -10.02
CA PRO A 632 16.85 21.78 -10.51
C PRO A 632 17.35 20.74 -9.51
N GLY A 633 17.52 19.50 -9.96
CA GLY A 633 17.96 18.38 -9.13
C GLY A 633 16.84 17.63 -8.41
N ALA A 634 15.61 18.10 -8.44
CA ALA A 634 14.47 17.37 -7.93
C ALA A 634 14.04 16.27 -8.89
N TYR A 635 13.74 15.07 -8.38
CA TYR A 635 13.27 13.92 -9.14
C TYR A 635 12.36 13.01 -8.27
N GLY A 636 11.82 11.96 -8.86
CA GLY A 636 10.88 11.06 -8.22
C GLY A 636 9.46 11.32 -8.65
N ALA A 637 8.56 10.38 -8.38
CA ALA A 637 7.16 10.44 -8.83
C ALA A 637 6.40 11.68 -8.33
N THR A 638 6.77 12.19 -7.16
CA THR A 638 6.21 13.38 -6.53
C THR A 638 7.24 14.47 -6.26
N CYS A 639 8.38 14.47 -6.98
CA CYS A 639 9.52 15.37 -6.79
C CYS A 639 10.05 15.39 -5.35
N ASP A 640 9.91 14.29 -4.65
CA ASP A 640 10.27 14.14 -3.25
C ASP A 640 11.78 13.98 -3.05
N LYS A 641 12.48 13.50 -4.06
CA LYS A 641 13.92 13.27 -4.03
C LYS A 641 14.67 14.44 -4.64
N CYS A 642 15.56 15.03 -3.89
CA CYS A 642 16.45 16.07 -4.39
C CYS A 642 17.75 16.10 -3.58
N PRO A 643 18.80 15.34 -3.99
CA PRO A 643 20.09 15.33 -3.30
C PRO A 643 20.81 16.68 -3.30
N THR A 644 20.49 17.52 -4.29
CA THR A 644 21.12 18.84 -4.48
C THR A 644 20.27 20.01 -3.99
N CYS A 645 18.98 19.74 -3.67
CA CYS A 645 18.15 20.76 -3.04
C CYS A 645 18.53 20.85 -1.56
N PRO A 646 18.74 22.06 -1.04
CA PRO A 646 18.70 22.22 0.40
C PRO A 646 17.34 21.76 0.89
N ASP A 647 17.32 20.92 1.92
CA ASP A 647 16.07 20.57 2.60
C ASP A 647 15.43 21.86 3.14
N ALA A 648 14.13 21.80 3.43
CA ALA A 648 13.44 22.96 3.95
C ALA A 648 14.09 23.45 5.26
N CYS A 649 14.65 22.56 6.07
CA CYS A 649 15.42 22.89 7.26
C CYS A 649 16.66 23.70 6.92
N THR A 650 17.42 23.30 5.91
CA THR A 650 18.65 24.02 5.48
C THR A 650 18.34 25.40 4.92
N MET A 651 17.26 25.56 4.13
CA MET A 651 16.86 26.88 3.63
C MET A 651 16.36 27.81 4.75
N LYS A 652 15.55 27.26 5.68
CA LYS A 652 15.04 28.01 6.83
C LYS A 652 16.13 28.29 7.87
N LYS A 653 17.15 27.44 7.97
CA LYS A 653 18.33 27.62 8.81
C LYS A 653 19.00 28.99 8.55
N GLU A 654 19.29 29.32 7.30
CA GLU A 654 19.92 30.59 6.96
C GLU A 654 19.08 31.80 7.40
N CYS A 655 17.75 31.68 7.37
CA CYS A 655 16.84 32.71 7.86
C CYS A 655 16.77 32.77 9.39
N VAL A 656 16.86 31.67 10.09
CA VAL A 656 16.94 31.61 11.56
C VAL A 656 18.26 32.23 12.03
N GLU A 657 19.36 31.81 11.42
CA GLU A 657 20.69 32.34 11.74
C GLU A 657 20.78 33.86 11.54
N CYS A 658 20.26 34.40 10.40
CA CYS A 658 20.41 35.84 10.14
C CYS A 658 19.41 36.67 10.94
N LYS A 659 18.17 36.24 11.15
CA LYS A 659 17.15 37.01 11.87
C LYS A 659 17.29 36.95 13.39
N HIS A 660 17.53 35.75 13.93
CA HIS A 660 17.58 35.54 15.38
C HIS A 660 19.00 35.59 15.93
N PHE A 661 19.89 34.75 15.41
CA PHE A 661 21.26 34.65 15.95
C PHE A 661 22.24 35.70 15.41
N LYS A 662 21.82 36.52 14.44
CA LYS A 662 22.62 37.59 13.84
C LYS A 662 23.97 37.11 13.28
N ARG A 663 23.97 35.92 12.67
CA ARG A 663 25.15 35.28 12.07
C ARG A 663 24.78 34.55 10.79
N GLY A 664 25.73 33.85 10.15
CA GLY A 664 25.52 33.06 8.93
C GLY A 664 25.77 33.84 7.64
N LYS A 665 25.53 33.15 6.51
CA LYS A 665 25.83 33.68 5.16
C LYS A 665 25.01 34.90 4.75
N LEU A 666 23.83 35.10 5.35
CA LEU A 666 22.91 36.20 5.06
C LEU A 666 22.97 37.29 6.13
N PHE A 667 24.07 37.44 6.84
CA PHE A 667 24.24 38.35 7.99
C PHE A 667 24.01 39.82 7.68
N ASP A 668 24.08 40.24 6.39
CA ASP A 668 23.72 41.62 6.00
C ASP A 668 22.22 41.88 6.19
N ASP A 669 21.87 42.81 7.09
CA ASP A 669 20.50 43.12 7.50
C ASP A 669 19.55 43.43 6.31
N ASN A 670 20.05 44.09 5.26
CA ASN A 670 19.27 44.37 4.06
C ASN A 670 18.97 43.11 3.25
N THR A 671 19.94 42.20 3.15
CA THR A 671 19.80 40.95 2.43
C THR A 671 18.95 39.98 3.22
N CYS A 672 19.13 39.89 4.52
CA CYS A 672 18.32 39.07 5.42
C CYS A 672 16.83 39.46 5.37
N THR A 673 16.52 40.72 5.49
CA THR A 673 15.13 41.23 5.49
C THR A 673 14.44 41.00 4.14
N ARG A 674 15.18 41.11 3.04
CA ARG A 674 14.66 40.95 1.67
C ARG A 674 14.37 39.50 1.33
N ILE A 675 15.23 38.58 1.75
CA ILE A 675 15.15 37.16 1.41
C ILE A 675 14.24 36.41 2.41
N CYS A 676 14.40 36.67 3.69
CA CYS A 676 13.70 35.98 4.75
C CYS A 676 12.40 36.69 5.14
N ARG A 677 11.31 36.27 4.51
CA ARG A 677 9.95 36.81 4.78
C ARG A 677 9.21 36.09 5.89
N ASP A 678 9.76 34.97 6.37
CA ASP A 678 9.12 34.13 7.38
C ASP A 678 8.94 34.88 8.71
N GLU A 679 7.83 34.61 9.39
CA GLU A 679 7.57 35.10 10.75
C GLU A 679 8.27 34.18 11.76
N ILE A 680 9.12 34.75 12.60
CA ILE A 680 9.83 34.02 13.65
C ILE A 680 9.19 34.31 14.99
N GLN A 681 8.80 33.25 15.71
CA GLN A 681 8.32 33.28 17.09
C GLN A 681 9.33 32.56 17.98
N LEU A 682 9.78 33.26 19.03
CA LEU A 682 10.76 32.71 19.98
C LEU A 682 10.04 31.93 21.07
N VAL A 683 10.45 30.70 21.30
CA VAL A 683 9.89 29.79 22.31
C VAL A 683 10.98 29.30 23.26
N ASP A 684 10.59 28.92 24.46
CA ASP A 684 11.55 28.37 25.44
C ASP A 684 11.83 26.89 25.17
N ASP A 685 10.85 26.13 24.67
CA ASP A 685 11.00 24.76 24.17
C ASP A 685 10.01 24.50 23.02
N LEU A 686 10.30 23.51 22.19
CA LEU A 686 9.44 23.12 21.07
C LEU A 686 8.30 22.22 21.59
N GLU A 687 7.13 22.81 21.80
CA GLU A 687 5.90 22.06 22.01
C GLU A 687 5.27 21.68 20.65
N PHE A 688 4.54 20.57 20.60
CA PHE A 688 3.82 20.18 19.38
C PHE A 688 2.64 21.12 19.14
N HIS A 689 2.83 22.13 18.30
CA HIS A 689 1.79 23.12 17.94
C HIS A 689 0.90 22.66 16.79
N ASP A 690 1.36 21.81 15.88
CA ASP A 690 0.55 21.24 14.78
C ASP A 690 1.09 19.87 14.34
N LYS A 691 0.18 19.01 13.83
CA LYS A 691 0.52 17.67 13.29
C LYS A 691 1.40 17.72 12.03
N ASN A 692 1.43 18.86 11.35
CA ASN A 692 2.17 19.08 10.10
C ASN A 692 3.45 19.89 10.26
N ALA A 693 3.85 20.20 11.51
CA ALA A 693 5.05 20.97 11.77
C ALA A 693 6.31 20.12 11.62
N VAL A 694 7.32 20.64 10.93
CA VAL A 694 8.60 19.97 10.69
C VAL A 694 9.62 20.44 11.69
N ASN A 695 10.22 19.51 12.44
CA ASN A 695 11.28 19.78 13.39
C ASN A 695 12.64 19.79 12.71
N CYS A 696 13.37 20.88 12.86
CA CYS A 696 14.71 21.06 12.35
C CYS A 696 15.72 21.17 13.49
N THR A 697 16.80 20.42 13.36
CA THR A 697 17.90 20.43 14.34
C THR A 697 19.21 20.46 13.55
N TYR A 698 20.09 21.36 13.91
CA TYR A 698 21.41 21.45 13.32
C TYR A 698 22.44 21.91 14.35
N LYS A 699 23.71 21.68 14.03
CA LYS A 699 24.82 22.13 14.82
C LYS A 699 25.45 23.36 14.16
N ASP A 700 25.84 24.32 14.99
CA ASP A 700 26.61 25.47 14.58
C ASP A 700 28.13 25.18 14.54
N GLU A 701 28.94 26.21 14.26
CA GLU A 701 30.41 26.11 14.21
C GLU A 701 31.03 25.80 15.58
N ASP A 702 30.32 26.07 16.67
CA ASP A 702 30.74 25.84 18.05
C ASP A 702 30.16 24.53 18.63
N ASP A 703 29.63 23.62 17.76
CA ASP A 703 28.97 22.36 18.14
C ASP A 703 27.69 22.53 19.00
N CYS A 704 27.17 23.78 19.12
CA CYS A 704 25.90 24.02 19.78
C CYS A 704 24.73 23.51 18.92
N VAL A 705 23.77 22.88 19.55
CA VAL A 705 22.59 22.34 18.86
C VAL A 705 21.49 23.38 18.87
N GLU A 706 21.16 23.87 17.68
CA GLU A 706 20.03 24.78 17.46
C GLU A 706 18.81 23.99 16.99
N ARG A 707 17.65 24.31 17.55
CA ARG A 707 16.39 23.65 17.25
C ARG A 707 15.33 24.67 16.87
N PHE A 708 14.64 24.41 15.77
CA PHE A 708 13.47 25.17 15.38
C PHE A 708 12.44 24.26 14.73
N GLN A 709 11.19 24.70 14.74
CA GLN A 709 10.07 24.04 14.11
C GLN A 709 9.47 25.01 13.10
N TYR A 710 9.15 24.53 11.89
CA TYR A 710 8.40 25.34 10.96
C TYR A 710 7.11 24.65 10.52
N TYR A 711 6.13 25.47 10.24
CA TYR A 711 4.85 25.02 9.72
C TYR A 711 4.31 26.06 8.73
N GLU A 712 3.55 25.59 7.73
CA GLU A 712 2.89 26.48 6.76
C GLU A 712 1.39 26.49 7.03
N ASP A 713 0.82 27.67 7.18
CA ASP A 713 -0.62 27.85 7.34
C ASP A 713 -1.37 27.59 6.02
N ALA A 714 -2.71 27.53 6.09
CA ALA A 714 -3.57 27.31 4.93
C ALA A 714 -3.45 28.40 3.82
N SER A 715 -2.77 29.52 4.11
CA SER A 715 -2.48 30.60 3.16
C SER A 715 -1.10 30.48 2.50
N GLY A 716 -0.30 29.46 2.87
CA GLY A 716 1.07 29.29 2.38
C GLY A 716 2.10 30.17 3.08
N LYS A 717 1.75 30.76 4.25
CA LYS A 717 2.67 31.56 5.05
C LYS A 717 3.42 30.65 6.02
N SER A 718 4.75 30.71 5.97
CA SER A 718 5.61 29.95 6.89
C SER A 718 5.77 30.68 8.23
N ILE A 719 5.56 29.94 9.32
CA ILE A 719 5.81 30.38 10.69
C ILE A 719 6.92 29.51 11.27
N LEU A 720 7.92 30.14 11.87
CA LEU A 720 9.09 29.49 12.45
C LEU A 720 9.07 29.68 13.98
N PHE A 721 9.00 28.58 14.71
CA PHE A 721 9.17 28.57 16.18
C PHE A 721 10.63 28.23 16.48
N VAL A 722 11.38 29.15 17.03
CA VAL A 722 12.83 29.00 17.29
C VAL A 722 13.08 28.98 18.78
N VAL A 723 13.87 28.00 19.26
CA VAL A 723 14.30 27.96 20.66
C VAL A 723 15.28 29.08 20.93
N LYS A 724 15.02 29.88 21.98
CA LYS A 724 15.75 31.11 22.32
C LYS A 724 17.25 30.87 22.54
N GLU A 725 17.62 29.79 23.23
CA GLU A 725 19.01 29.49 23.58
C GLU A 725 19.44 28.17 22.92
N PRO A 726 20.58 28.14 22.21
CA PRO A 726 21.09 26.90 21.66
C PRO A 726 21.63 25.98 22.78
N ASP A 727 21.49 24.68 22.61
CA ASP A 727 22.01 23.68 23.53
C ASP A 727 23.48 23.41 23.23
N CYS A 728 24.37 24.11 23.95
CA CYS A 728 25.81 24.00 23.75
C CYS A 728 26.42 22.89 24.60
N PRO A 729 27.36 22.09 24.08
CA PRO A 729 28.05 21.08 24.84
C PRO A 729 28.83 21.78 25.99
N LYS A 730 28.42 21.53 27.23
CA LYS A 730 29.18 21.94 28.40
C LYS A 730 30.51 21.19 28.33
N GLY A 731 31.58 21.94 28.13
CA GLY A 731 32.93 21.37 28.16
C GLY A 731 33.11 20.55 29.42
N PRO A 732 33.88 19.48 29.42
CA PRO A 732 34.11 18.68 30.61
C PRO A 732 34.66 19.57 31.69
N ASP A 733 34.06 19.54 32.87
CA ASP A 733 34.49 20.33 34.02
C ASP A 733 35.95 20.02 34.30
N ILE A 734 36.84 21.02 34.08
CA ILE A 734 38.32 20.88 34.15
C ILE A 734 38.70 20.29 35.50
N LEU A 735 37.96 20.59 36.56
CA LEU A 735 38.17 20.04 37.89
C LEU A 735 37.91 18.53 37.96
N VAL A 736 36.85 18.04 37.29
CA VAL A 736 36.53 16.60 37.21
C VAL A 736 37.58 15.86 36.42
N VAL A 737 38.08 16.45 35.32
CA VAL A 737 39.13 15.85 34.48
C VAL A 737 40.42 15.77 35.28
N LEU A 738 40.81 16.85 35.95
CA LEU A 738 42.03 16.87 36.79
C LEU A 738 41.97 15.86 37.94
N LEU A 739 40.81 15.77 38.62
CA LEU A 739 40.60 14.80 39.71
C LEU A 739 40.62 13.36 39.20
N SER A 740 40.02 13.11 38.05
CA SER A 740 40.02 11.76 37.42
C SER A 740 41.43 11.30 37.00
N VAL A 741 42.21 12.19 36.40
CA VAL A 741 43.61 11.91 36.00
C VAL A 741 44.48 11.70 37.27
N ALA A 742 44.39 12.55 38.28
CA ALA A 742 45.10 12.39 39.55
C ALA A 742 44.72 11.08 40.26
N GLY A 743 43.44 10.72 40.27
CA GLY A 743 42.92 9.45 40.80
C GLY A 743 43.48 8.24 40.07
N ALA A 744 43.55 8.30 38.72
CA ALA A 744 44.10 7.23 37.90
C ALA A 744 45.58 7.01 38.16
N ILE A 745 46.39 8.11 38.26
CA ILE A 745 47.80 8.03 38.57
C ILE A 745 48.03 7.42 39.95
N LEU A 746 47.22 7.79 40.94
CA LEU A 746 47.31 7.27 42.31
C LEU A 746 46.98 5.77 42.35
N VAL A 747 45.94 5.32 41.64
CA VAL A 747 45.59 3.90 41.56
C VAL A 747 46.63 3.09 40.84
N LEU A 748 47.20 3.60 39.75
CA LEU A 748 48.30 2.95 39.02
C LEU A 748 49.55 2.87 39.89
N GLY A 749 49.89 3.92 40.64
CA GLY A 749 51.00 3.92 41.59
C GLY A 749 50.84 2.89 42.69
N LEU A 750 49.64 2.81 43.31
CA LEU A 750 49.32 1.79 44.34
C LEU A 750 49.37 0.38 43.75
N ALA A 751 48.81 0.17 42.54
CA ALA A 751 48.92 -1.13 41.89
C ALA A 751 50.35 -1.52 41.59
N GLY A 752 51.18 -0.59 41.13
CA GLY A 752 52.63 -0.80 40.94
C GLY A 752 53.38 -1.20 42.20
N LEU A 753 53.06 -0.50 43.34
CA LEU A 753 53.65 -0.84 44.64
C LEU A 753 53.18 -2.23 45.11
N LEU A 754 51.92 -2.59 44.90
CA LEU A 754 51.40 -3.92 45.27
C LEU A 754 52.06 -5.03 44.44
N ILE A 755 52.22 -4.79 43.15
CA ILE A 755 52.91 -5.76 42.25
C ILE A 755 54.37 -5.88 42.65
N TRP A 756 55.03 -4.75 42.91
CA TRP A 756 56.42 -4.78 43.35
C TRP A 756 56.57 -5.53 44.68
N LYS A 757 55.69 -5.23 45.66
CA LYS A 757 55.70 -5.96 46.96
C LYS A 757 55.46 -7.44 46.78
N LEU A 758 54.54 -7.83 45.85
CA LEU A 758 54.26 -9.23 45.54
C LEU A 758 55.46 -9.92 44.94
N LEU A 759 56.12 -9.24 43.98
CA LEU A 759 57.32 -9.78 43.31
C LEU A 759 58.51 -9.96 44.30
N VAL A 760 58.71 -8.96 45.15
CA VAL A 760 59.74 -9.07 46.23
C VAL A 760 59.40 -10.20 47.19
N THR A 761 58.15 -10.35 47.61
CA THR A 761 57.73 -11.44 48.50
C THR A 761 57.90 -12.78 47.84
N ILE A 762 57.65 -12.90 46.55
CA ILE A 762 57.86 -14.16 45.78
C ILE A 762 59.35 -14.45 45.63
N HIS A 763 60.14 -13.44 45.39
CA HIS A 763 61.59 -13.53 45.30
C HIS A 763 62.17 -14.01 46.64
N ASP A 764 61.86 -13.33 47.71
CA ASP A 764 62.32 -13.68 49.05
C ASP A 764 61.92 -15.10 49.47
N ARG A 765 60.68 -15.54 49.14
CA ARG A 765 60.24 -16.91 49.39
C ARG A 765 61.04 -17.93 48.59
N ARG A 766 61.42 -17.59 47.34
CA ARG A 766 62.23 -18.48 46.50
C ARG A 766 63.68 -18.55 47.02
N GLU A 767 64.24 -17.47 47.47
CA GLU A 767 65.56 -17.43 48.10
C GLU A 767 65.61 -18.19 49.40
N PHE A 768 64.52 -18.00 50.24
CA PHE A 768 64.44 -18.74 51.49
C PHE A 768 64.25 -20.22 51.24
N ALA A 769 63.49 -20.65 50.24
CA ALA A 769 63.36 -22.05 49.88
C ALA A 769 64.70 -22.67 49.37
N LYS A 770 65.48 -21.93 48.61
CA LYS A 770 66.83 -22.36 48.21
C LYS A 770 67.78 -22.47 49.42
N PHE A 771 67.75 -21.51 50.33
CA PHE A 771 68.54 -21.59 51.57
C PHE A 771 68.10 -22.80 52.43
N GLU A 772 66.87 -23.14 52.57
CA GLU A 772 66.44 -24.34 53.28
C GLU A 772 66.88 -25.64 52.56
N GLU A 773 66.86 -25.66 51.24
CA GLU A 773 67.34 -26.80 50.45
C GLU A 773 68.88 -26.96 50.58
N GLU A 774 69.65 -25.91 50.57
CA GLU A 774 71.07 -25.93 50.81
C GLU A 774 71.40 -26.31 52.25
N ARG A 775 70.61 -25.84 53.21
CA ARG A 775 70.75 -26.24 54.61
C ARG A 775 70.44 -27.72 54.83
N ALA A 776 69.46 -28.29 54.12
CA ALA A 776 69.09 -29.71 54.20
C ALA A 776 70.15 -30.62 53.51
N ARG A 777 70.93 -30.08 52.54
CA ARG A 777 71.99 -30.80 51.83
C ARG A 777 73.32 -30.75 52.59
N ALA A 778 73.53 -29.82 53.55
CA ALA A 778 74.75 -29.71 54.33
C ALA A 778 74.85 -30.85 55.33
N LYS A 779 75.60 -31.91 54.97
CA LYS A 779 76.04 -32.94 55.89
C LYS A 779 77.08 -32.28 56.81
N TRP A 780 76.81 -32.33 58.08
CA TRP A 780 77.78 -31.93 59.06
C TRP A 780 78.94 -32.94 59.09
N ASP A 781 80.08 -32.49 58.45
CA ASP A 781 81.27 -33.20 58.57
C ASP A 781 82.06 -32.55 59.74
N THR A 782 82.35 -33.35 60.76
CA THR A 782 82.83 -32.92 62.08
C THR A 782 84.34 -32.40 62.03
N VAL A 783 84.96 -32.33 60.84
CA VAL A 783 86.43 -31.97 60.74
C VAL A 783 86.63 -30.49 60.31
N HIS A 784 85.66 -29.78 59.78
CA HIS A 784 85.76 -28.38 59.41
C HIS A 784 84.60 -27.56 59.78
N ASN A 785 84.62 -26.94 60.95
CA ASN A 785 83.64 -25.98 61.37
C ASN A 785 83.95 -24.62 60.75
N PRO A 786 83.15 -24.12 59.87
CA PRO A 786 83.34 -22.82 59.18
C PRO A 786 83.24 -21.61 60.11
N LEU A 787 82.76 -21.77 61.35
CA LEU A 787 82.68 -20.70 62.33
C LEU A 787 84.01 -20.31 62.98
N TYR A 788 85.10 -21.03 62.68
CA TYR A 788 86.43 -20.73 63.23
C TYR A 788 87.46 -20.25 62.20
N LYS A 789 86.99 -19.66 61.09
CA LYS A 789 87.94 -18.85 60.20
C LYS A 789 87.61 -17.41 60.43
N GLY A 790 88.59 -16.69 60.91
CA GLY A 790 88.49 -15.28 61.25
C GLY A 790 87.90 -14.43 60.09
N ALA A 791 87.11 -13.53 60.43
CA ALA A 791 86.44 -12.56 59.64
C ALA A 791 87.39 -11.78 58.76
N THR A 792 87.51 -12.18 57.52
CA THR A 792 88.02 -11.33 56.41
C THR A 792 87.30 -11.74 55.14
N SER A 793 86.11 -11.25 55.01
CA SER A 793 85.43 -11.10 53.71
C SER A 793 84.58 -9.84 53.75
N THR A 794 85.10 -8.83 53.12
CA THR A 794 84.33 -7.65 52.75
C THR A 794 83.21 -8.04 51.78
N PHE A 795 81.94 -8.06 52.27
CA PHE A 795 80.72 -8.16 51.38
C PHE A 795 80.59 -6.81 50.73
N THR A 796 80.75 -6.76 49.40
CA THR A 796 80.37 -5.62 48.58
C THR A 796 78.92 -5.65 48.37
N ASN A 797 78.17 -4.72 48.96
CA ASN A 797 76.75 -4.50 48.77
C ASN A 797 76.50 -3.97 47.34
N ILE A 798 76.04 -4.77 46.46
CA ILE A 798 75.81 -4.42 45.05
C ILE A 798 74.66 -3.39 44.85
N THR A 799 73.88 -3.11 45.92
CA THR A 799 72.79 -2.15 45.86
C THR A 799 73.14 -0.70 46.16
N TYR A 800 74.44 -0.43 46.42
CA TYR A 800 74.95 0.95 46.65
C TYR A 800 76.08 1.29 45.65
N ARG A 801 75.70 1.62 44.46
CA ARG A 801 76.51 2.46 43.56
C ARG A 801 76.04 3.90 43.69
N GLY A 802 76.58 4.64 44.62
CA GLY A 802 76.40 6.07 44.57
C GLY A 802 77.29 6.56 43.37
N ASN A 803 76.66 7.23 42.49
CA ASN A 803 77.39 8.01 41.47
C ASN A 803 78.16 9.12 42.18
N LYS A 804 79.43 9.07 42.04
CA LYS A 804 80.25 10.29 42.03
C LYS A 804 80.61 10.56 40.57
N GLU A 805 80.28 11.84 40.22
CA GLU A 805 80.41 12.57 39.00
C GLU A 805 79.42 12.39 37.90
#